data_633748264db460cb03fab60216ce5b58
#
_entry.id   633748264db460cb03fab60216ce5b58
#
_cell.length_a   1.000
_cell.length_b   1.000
_cell.length_c   1.000
_cell.angle_alpha   90.00
_cell.angle_beta   90.00
_cell.angle_gamma   90.00
#
_symmetry.space_group_name_H-M   'P 1'
#
loop_
_entity.id
_entity.type
_entity.pdbx_description
1 polymer ?
#
loop_
_entity_poly.entity_id
_entity_poly.type
_entity_poly.pdbx_seq_one_letter_code
_entity_poly.pdbx_strand_id
1 'polypeptide(L)'
;MTDSHKRIRKNCICISILLLAGAGLALYLVLSGYEPSGGDIWGHLYKSQEMYESLKKGNVFPLFSPYWYNGIQLFRYWGPLSYYIMAGLMFLTGGDLLLAYRLLAFVIFVVGGLPWILWGIHENRRVLGTFFGLLWFFMPEHIRIYFTAGNLPQMVTTMLVPYAIWFLWLYVRKKNNCAAVGLFVCMTLMSFTHLMVTAIMGVSAFLYLLIDQIWNKDTRRKIFALIYMICGILTAGIWVIPSLKGGLVTSESGDGSVMSTLIYPLTTSLNPFKRLSAGNDSFYFGLAAVLIAIAGILLARGGKKAGFVFLLIMLACTTPAAYRILVKLPFSQLFWMTRFAPMIYGFFFSACLEWVRLKKKYCVLLAALLCVDSISCMNLDFYSVATSDETKMEMQQLTKLTDQRTAVIDKSSYGSYPSYGISGSSHTMYTYGWAWQGAATGDNIVLLNEALDRKYYRFLFDRAVELGADTVLIRKSDLEKQDITISDIEQDAAASGYSMVQEMTTAYTYKRETPENFGTVTGYYGLAIGKYANEMTLLYPAFVAGSSDVIEDYSVEELSRYDTLFLTGFEYRNQSKAEAILTDVAAAGTRVVIDSTHVPANKSNKQEMFLGVFAQQIHFDERYPVLSYQNSEIRSDDFAEEDRDFSTAYITGTDTEIGTFQMGNQKLTFLGMKDDLPNVYFLGLNLMYEAVSRKDAALVDILNDVLGISNEQLPDRELVPITIAYKEDGLSIDVDADFDQETGVNTSIAAQDIFTSDQELSEQMNLLVVHERHTEISFVYPMFVPGIIITISGFICFILCICMDVRDRRKHIV
;
A
#
# COMPACT_ATOMS: atom_id res chain seq x y z
N MET A 1 -54.05 -28.14 -3.73
CA MET A 1 -52.78 -27.48 -3.31
C MET A 1 -53.17 -26.30 -2.44
N THR A 2 -52.83 -26.32 -1.17
CA THR A 2 -53.12 -25.22 -0.25
C THR A 2 -52.40 -23.96 -0.68
N ASP A 3 -52.89 -22.79 -0.30
CA ASP A 3 -52.25 -21.50 -0.65
C ASP A 3 -50.80 -21.42 -0.12
N SER A 4 -50.50 -22.13 0.98
CA SER A 4 -49.13 -22.29 1.52
C SER A 4 -48.18 -22.98 0.52
N HIS A 5 -48.61 -24.11 -0.10
CA HIS A 5 -47.79 -24.81 -1.09
C HIS A 5 -47.51 -23.96 -2.33
N LYS A 6 -48.47 -23.18 -2.81
CA LYS A 6 -48.32 -22.26 -3.94
C LYS A 6 -47.31 -21.14 -3.60
N ARG A 7 -47.29 -20.66 -2.36
CA ARG A 7 -46.40 -19.62 -1.87
C ARG A 7 -44.95 -20.14 -1.78
N ILE A 8 -44.77 -21.34 -1.21
CA ILE A 8 -43.47 -21.99 -1.11
C ILE A 8 -42.90 -22.23 -2.52
N ARG A 9 -43.67 -22.81 -3.43
CA ARG A 9 -43.24 -23.05 -4.81
C ARG A 9 -42.77 -21.79 -5.51
N LYS A 10 -43.50 -20.66 -5.36
CA LYS A 10 -43.08 -19.35 -5.94
C LYS A 10 -41.77 -18.84 -5.33
N ASN A 11 -41.53 -19.04 -4.03
CA ASN A 11 -40.28 -18.63 -3.39
C ASN A 11 -39.11 -19.46 -3.90
N CYS A 12 -39.28 -20.80 -4.02
CA CYS A 12 -38.27 -21.69 -4.58
C CYS A 12 -37.91 -21.31 -6.03
N ILE A 13 -38.90 -20.96 -6.86
CA ILE A 13 -38.66 -20.51 -8.23
C ILE A 13 -37.75 -19.27 -8.25
N CYS A 14 -37.96 -18.27 -7.39
CA CYS A 14 -37.14 -17.08 -7.34
C CYS A 14 -35.67 -17.41 -6.99
N ILE A 15 -35.47 -18.27 -6.01
CA ILE A 15 -34.12 -18.72 -5.61
C ILE A 15 -33.48 -19.56 -6.73
N SER A 16 -34.24 -20.47 -7.36
CA SER A 16 -33.73 -21.26 -8.48
C SER A 16 -33.29 -20.39 -9.67
N ILE A 17 -34.00 -19.31 -9.96
CA ILE A 17 -33.64 -18.36 -11.02
C ILE A 17 -32.26 -17.71 -10.67
N LEU A 18 -32.04 -17.32 -9.42
CA LEU A 18 -30.77 -16.75 -8.98
C LEU A 18 -29.61 -17.76 -9.13
N LEU A 19 -29.85 -19.00 -8.68
CA LEU A 19 -28.85 -20.07 -8.77
C LEU A 19 -28.48 -20.39 -10.22
N LEU A 20 -29.49 -20.51 -11.09
CA LEU A 20 -29.28 -20.78 -12.51
C LEU A 20 -28.57 -19.63 -13.22
N ALA A 21 -28.91 -18.39 -12.88
CA ALA A 21 -28.22 -17.22 -13.46
C ALA A 21 -26.78 -17.14 -13.00
N GLY A 22 -26.50 -17.38 -11.72
CA GLY A 22 -25.12 -17.42 -11.19
C GLY A 22 -24.32 -18.57 -11.79
N ALA A 23 -24.94 -19.76 -11.95
CA ALA A 23 -24.28 -20.88 -12.63
C ALA A 23 -24.00 -20.56 -14.11
N GLY A 24 -24.93 -19.87 -14.79
CA GLY A 24 -24.74 -19.40 -16.16
C GLY A 24 -23.57 -18.42 -16.30
N LEU A 25 -23.42 -17.47 -15.34
CA LEU A 25 -22.29 -16.56 -15.30
C LEU A 25 -20.96 -17.30 -15.10
N ALA A 26 -20.88 -18.19 -14.11
CA ALA A 26 -19.67 -18.98 -13.86
C ALA A 26 -19.31 -19.86 -15.07
N LEU A 27 -20.30 -20.54 -15.66
CA LEU A 27 -20.11 -21.34 -16.84
C LEU A 27 -19.61 -20.52 -18.04
N TYR A 28 -20.14 -19.32 -18.24
CA TYR A 28 -19.66 -18.39 -19.25
C TYR A 28 -18.18 -18.04 -19.04
N LEU A 29 -17.78 -17.69 -17.80
CA LEU A 29 -16.38 -17.37 -17.49
C LEU A 29 -15.44 -18.57 -17.67
N VAL A 30 -15.92 -19.79 -17.37
CA VAL A 30 -15.15 -21.03 -17.58
C VAL A 30 -14.99 -21.32 -19.06
N LEU A 31 -16.10 -21.29 -19.84
CA LEU A 31 -16.07 -21.63 -21.27
C LEU A 31 -15.37 -20.58 -22.13
N SER A 32 -15.42 -19.31 -21.73
CA SER A 32 -14.68 -18.25 -22.40
C SER A 32 -13.17 -18.26 -22.09
N GLY A 33 -12.73 -19.11 -21.15
CA GLY A 33 -11.34 -19.10 -20.68
C GLY A 33 -10.96 -17.81 -19.98
N TYR A 34 -11.94 -17.10 -19.37
CA TYR A 34 -11.70 -15.78 -18.77
C TYR A 34 -10.46 -15.80 -17.87
N GLU A 35 -9.50 -14.94 -18.17
CA GLU A 35 -8.33 -14.68 -17.33
C GLU A 35 -8.57 -13.46 -16.46
N PRO A 36 -8.13 -13.51 -15.18
CA PRO A 36 -8.17 -12.34 -14.31
C PRO A 36 -7.36 -11.19 -14.88
N SER A 37 -7.96 -10.01 -14.94
CA SER A 37 -7.39 -8.87 -15.66
C SER A 37 -7.46 -7.56 -14.88
N GLY A 38 -7.84 -7.64 -13.61
CA GLY A 38 -7.90 -6.47 -12.75
C GLY A 38 -6.52 -6.03 -12.24
N GLY A 39 -6.38 -4.74 -11.92
CA GLY A 39 -5.12 -4.15 -11.45
C GLY A 39 -4.50 -4.86 -10.25
N ASP A 40 -5.34 -5.25 -9.26
CA ASP A 40 -4.86 -5.88 -8.01
C ASP A 40 -4.90 -7.41 -8.03
N ILE A 41 -5.53 -8.02 -9.05
CA ILE A 41 -6.00 -9.40 -8.93
C ILE A 41 -4.91 -10.43 -8.74
N TRP A 42 -3.80 -10.30 -9.47
CA TRP A 42 -2.74 -11.31 -9.41
C TRP A 42 -2.04 -11.34 -8.04
N GLY A 43 -1.89 -10.17 -7.39
CA GLY A 43 -1.42 -10.11 -6.02
C GLY A 43 -2.38 -10.79 -5.02
N HIS A 44 -3.69 -10.65 -5.24
CA HIS A 44 -4.68 -11.36 -4.42
C HIS A 44 -4.73 -12.85 -4.71
N LEU A 45 -4.54 -13.26 -5.96
CA LEU A 45 -4.47 -14.67 -6.35
C LEU A 45 -3.25 -15.35 -5.75
N TYR A 46 -2.10 -14.68 -5.75
CA TYR A 46 -0.91 -15.16 -5.04
C TYR A 46 -1.20 -15.41 -3.56
N LYS A 47 -1.76 -14.41 -2.83
CA LYS A 47 -2.13 -14.57 -1.43
C LYS A 47 -3.14 -15.72 -1.22
N SER A 48 -4.03 -15.94 -2.18
CA SER A 48 -5.00 -17.04 -2.10
C SER A 48 -4.32 -18.40 -2.24
N GLN A 49 -3.31 -18.50 -3.11
CA GLN A 49 -2.50 -19.70 -3.26
C GLN A 49 -1.66 -19.97 -2.01
N GLU A 50 -1.01 -18.96 -1.46
CA GLU A 50 -0.25 -19.08 -0.20
C GLU A 50 -1.15 -19.57 0.95
N MET A 51 -2.37 -19.03 1.07
CA MET A 51 -3.34 -19.50 2.06
C MET A 51 -3.72 -20.96 1.82
N TYR A 52 -3.96 -21.36 0.57
CA TYR A 52 -4.30 -22.73 0.23
C TYR A 52 -3.17 -23.72 0.56
N GLU A 53 -1.93 -23.39 0.18
CA GLU A 53 -0.76 -24.23 0.45
C GLU A 53 -0.47 -24.33 1.96
N SER A 54 -0.64 -23.21 2.69
CA SER A 54 -0.52 -23.18 4.14
C SER A 54 -1.53 -24.10 4.83
N LEU A 55 -2.80 -24.02 4.42
CA LEU A 55 -3.87 -24.89 4.95
C LEU A 55 -3.63 -26.38 4.65
N LYS A 56 -3.06 -26.71 3.48
CA LYS A 56 -2.66 -28.11 3.16
C LYS A 56 -1.61 -28.66 4.11
N LYS A 57 -0.71 -27.80 4.58
CA LYS A 57 0.33 -28.14 5.56
C LYS A 57 -0.19 -28.16 7.00
N GLY A 58 -1.43 -27.71 7.24
CA GLY A 58 -2.05 -27.64 8.57
C GLY A 58 -1.86 -26.28 9.26
N ASN A 59 -1.11 -25.34 8.67
CA ASN A 59 -0.95 -23.99 9.19
C ASN A 59 -2.15 -23.15 8.80
N VAL A 60 -2.94 -22.76 9.78
CA VAL A 60 -4.19 -22.01 9.56
C VAL A 60 -3.99 -20.52 9.35
N PHE A 61 -2.87 -19.94 9.79
CA PHE A 61 -2.58 -18.52 9.64
C PHE A 61 -1.07 -18.29 9.49
N PRO A 62 -0.54 -18.31 8.25
CA PRO A 62 0.89 -18.14 8.03
C PRO A 62 1.31 -16.70 8.40
N LEU A 63 2.29 -16.59 9.29
CA LEU A 63 2.78 -15.30 9.80
C LEU A 63 3.78 -14.64 8.86
N PHE A 64 4.50 -15.43 8.06
CA PHE A 64 5.59 -14.97 7.22
C PHE A 64 5.58 -15.67 5.86
N SER A 65 5.96 -14.95 4.80
CA SER A 65 6.24 -15.47 3.46
C SER A 65 7.55 -14.87 2.96
N PRO A 66 8.52 -15.66 2.50
CA PRO A 66 9.83 -15.17 2.04
C PRO A 66 9.81 -14.60 0.63
N TYR A 67 8.73 -14.80 -0.12
CA TYR A 67 8.71 -14.62 -1.56
C TYR A 67 8.61 -13.19 -2.05
N TRP A 68 8.00 -12.26 -1.28
CA TRP A 68 7.87 -10.85 -1.63
C TRP A 68 8.62 -9.94 -0.67
N TYR A 69 9.14 -8.82 -1.16
CA TYR A 69 9.74 -7.76 -0.33
C TYR A 69 10.82 -8.26 0.62
N ASN A 70 11.62 -9.23 0.17
CA ASN A 70 12.61 -9.87 1.02
C ASN A 70 12.04 -10.63 2.23
N GLY A 71 10.72 -10.77 2.29
CA GLY A 71 9.96 -11.39 3.38
C GLY A 71 8.89 -10.47 3.93
N ILE A 72 7.66 -10.97 4.04
CA ILE A 72 6.49 -10.17 4.38
C ILE A 72 5.46 -10.96 5.19
N GLN A 73 4.68 -10.24 6.00
CA GLN A 73 3.52 -10.77 6.71
C GLN A 73 2.25 -10.56 5.89
N LEU A 74 1.98 -11.43 4.89
CA LEU A 74 0.92 -11.25 3.88
C LEU A 74 -0.47 -11.02 4.45
N PHE A 75 -0.83 -11.68 5.55
CA PHE A 75 -2.20 -11.67 6.10
C PHE A 75 -2.38 -10.75 7.30
N ARG A 76 -1.33 -10.10 7.77
CA ARG A 76 -1.43 -9.11 8.83
C ARG A 76 -2.17 -7.85 8.39
N TYR A 77 -1.94 -7.40 7.16
CA TYR A 77 -2.48 -6.13 6.63
C TYR A 77 -3.66 -6.32 5.68
N TRP A 78 -3.92 -7.56 5.29
CA TRP A 78 -5.01 -7.89 4.39
C TRP A 78 -6.00 -8.84 5.05
N GLY A 79 -7.29 -8.48 5.05
CA GLY A 79 -8.34 -9.26 5.70
C GLY A 79 -8.36 -10.72 5.23
N PRO A 80 -8.16 -11.69 6.14
CA PRO A 80 -7.87 -13.08 5.77
C PRO A 80 -9.07 -13.84 5.21
N LEU A 81 -10.30 -13.42 5.54
CA LEU A 81 -11.51 -14.19 5.17
C LEU A 81 -11.67 -14.37 3.67
N SER A 82 -11.28 -13.38 2.87
CA SER A 82 -11.34 -13.46 1.40
C SER A 82 -10.45 -14.57 0.86
N TYR A 83 -9.27 -14.74 1.44
CA TYR A 83 -8.31 -15.77 1.05
C TYR A 83 -8.71 -17.15 1.54
N TYR A 84 -9.35 -17.27 2.71
CA TYR A 84 -9.99 -18.52 3.14
C TYR A 84 -11.11 -18.97 2.20
N ILE A 85 -11.93 -18.03 1.72
CA ILE A 85 -13.00 -18.36 0.74
C ILE A 85 -12.37 -18.87 -0.55
N MET A 86 -11.33 -18.20 -1.06
CA MET A 86 -10.62 -18.64 -2.26
C MET A 86 -9.93 -19.99 -2.05
N ALA A 87 -9.23 -20.20 -0.94
CA ALA A 87 -8.61 -21.48 -0.60
C ALA A 87 -9.66 -22.61 -0.52
N GLY A 88 -10.83 -22.32 0.07
CA GLY A 88 -11.96 -23.25 0.09
C GLY A 88 -12.44 -23.63 -1.31
N LEU A 89 -12.51 -22.67 -2.23
CA LEU A 89 -12.83 -22.95 -3.64
C LEU A 89 -11.71 -23.74 -4.32
N MET A 90 -10.44 -23.47 -3.99
CA MET A 90 -9.29 -24.24 -4.51
C MET A 90 -9.33 -25.69 -4.03
N PHE A 91 -9.73 -25.97 -2.80
CA PHE A 91 -9.95 -27.36 -2.35
C PHE A 91 -11.05 -28.06 -3.18
N LEU A 92 -12.07 -27.33 -3.60
CA LEU A 92 -13.14 -27.90 -4.44
C LEU A 92 -12.70 -28.11 -5.90
N THR A 93 -11.74 -27.34 -6.38
CA THR A 93 -11.23 -27.40 -7.77
C THR A 93 -9.94 -28.22 -7.91
N GLY A 94 -9.52 -28.92 -6.86
CA GLY A 94 -8.28 -29.70 -6.89
C GLY A 94 -7.00 -28.84 -6.95
N GLY A 95 -7.04 -27.59 -6.49
CA GLY A 95 -5.93 -26.62 -6.50
C GLY A 95 -5.88 -25.71 -7.74
N ASP A 96 -6.83 -25.83 -8.67
CA ASP A 96 -6.88 -24.92 -9.82
C ASP A 96 -7.35 -23.52 -9.36
N LEU A 97 -6.40 -22.60 -9.27
CA LEU A 97 -6.59 -21.23 -8.85
C LEU A 97 -7.51 -20.44 -9.79
N LEU A 98 -7.33 -20.58 -11.10
CA LEU A 98 -8.10 -19.83 -12.10
C LEU A 98 -9.54 -20.31 -12.16
N LEU A 99 -9.74 -21.62 -12.07
CA LEU A 99 -11.09 -22.19 -11.96
C LEU A 99 -11.78 -21.75 -10.67
N ALA A 100 -11.06 -21.76 -9.54
CA ALA A 100 -11.58 -21.27 -8.26
C ALA A 100 -12.01 -19.80 -8.34
N TYR A 101 -11.22 -18.94 -9.00
CA TYR A 101 -11.57 -17.54 -9.20
C TYR A 101 -12.81 -17.35 -10.09
N ARG A 102 -12.93 -18.12 -11.18
CA ARG A 102 -14.13 -18.10 -12.03
C ARG A 102 -15.37 -18.56 -11.25
N LEU A 103 -15.25 -19.58 -10.39
CA LEU A 103 -16.33 -20.03 -9.52
C LEU A 103 -16.66 -19.03 -8.40
N LEU A 104 -15.71 -18.20 -7.99
CA LEU A 104 -15.97 -17.13 -7.04
C LEU A 104 -17.06 -16.16 -7.55
N ALA A 105 -17.15 -15.93 -8.87
CA ALA A 105 -18.23 -15.13 -9.46
C ALA A 105 -19.62 -15.70 -9.13
N PHE A 106 -19.77 -17.04 -9.16
CA PHE A 106 -21.00 -17.69 -8.72
C PHE A 106 -21.32 -17.39 -7.26
N VAL A 107 -20.32 -17.51 -6.39
CA VAL A 107 -20.49 -17.27 -4.95
C VAL A 107 -20.91 -15.82 -4.70
N ILE A 108 -20.21 -14.85 -5.27
CA ILE A 108 -20.51 -13.42 -5.11
C ILE A 108 -21.89 -13.08 -5.66
N PHE A 109 -22.23 -13.63 -6.83
CA PHE A 109 -23.51 -13.40 -7.48
C PHE A 109 -24.68 -13.94 -6.63
N VAL A 110 -24.58 -15.20 -6.20
CA VAL A 110 -25.66 -15.87 -5.46
C VAL A 110 -25.79 -15.34 -4.04
N VAL A 111 -24.67 -15.26 -3.32
CA VAL A 111 -24.66 -14.79 -1.93
C VAL A 111 -25.08 -13.32 -1.88
N GLY A 112 -24.51 -12.44 -2.72
CA GLY A 112 -24.88 -11.03 -2.76
C GLY A 112 -26.31 -10.76 -3.24
N GLY A 113 -26.86 -11.62 -4.12
CA GLY A 113 -28.21 -11.49 -4.64
C GLY A 113 -29.32 -12.02 -3.72
N LEU A 114 -29.01 -13.02 -2.89
CA LEU A 114 -30.00 -13.71 -2.05
C LEU A 114 -30.76 -12.78 -1.07
N PRO A 115 -30.14 -11.82 -0.38
CA PRO A 115 -30.87 -10.93 0.54
C PRO A 115 -31.97 -10.13 -0.14
N TRP A 116 -31.79 -9.72 -1.37
CA TRP A 116 -32.82 -8.98 -2.14
C TRP A 116 -34.03 -9.83 -2.42
N ILE A 117 -33.84 -11.11 -2.74
CA ILE A 117 -34.93 -12.07 -2.95
C ILE A 117 -35.68 -12.31 -1.64
N LEU A 118 -34.94 -12.55 -0.54
CA LEU A 118 -35.55 -12.75 0.78
C LEU A 118 -36.34 -11.51 1.24
N TRP A 119 -35.79 -10.33 0.99
CA TRP A 119 -36.50 -9.08 1.27
C TRP A 119 -37.73 -8.91 0.40
N GLY A 120 -37.62 -9.19 -0.90
CA GLY A 120 -38.77 -9.18 -1.81
C GLY A 120 -39.86 -10.18 -1.42
N ILE A 121 -39.52 -11.36 -0.91
CA ILE A 121 -40.45 -12.35 -0.36
C ILE A 121 -41.15 -11.80 0.90
N HIS A 122 -40.36 -11.18 1.80
CA HIS A 122 -40.88 -10.59 3.04
C HIS A 122 -41.88 -9.46 2.76
N GLU A 123 -41.59 -8.58 1.81
CA GLU A 123 -42.46 -7.46 1.43
C GLU A 123 -43.54 -7.83 0.39
N ASN A 124 -43.74 -9.10 0.06
CA ASN A 124 -44.64 -9.60 -1.00
C ASN A 124 -44.32 -9.00 -2.40
N ARG A 125 -43.04 -8.73 -2.69
CA ARG A 125 -42.54 -8.15 -3.94
C ARG A 125 -41.48 -9.04 -4.60
N ARG A 126 -41.76 -10.34 -4.67
CA ARG A 126 -40.86 -11.37 -5.14
C ARG A 126 -40.17 -11.03 -6.47
N VAL A 127 -40.97 -10.55 -7.46
CA VAL A 127 -40.44 -10.23 -8.79
C VAL A 127 -39.39 -9.13 -8.72
N LEU A 128 -39.66 -8.06 -7.97
CA LEU A 128 -38.74 -6.96 -7.83
C LEU A 128 -37.51 -7.35 -7.01
N GLY A 129 -37.68 -8.14 -5.93
CA GLY A 129 -36.55 -8.66 -5.16
C GLY A 129 -35.68 -9.62 -5.97
N THR A 130 -36.29 -10.49 -6.80
CA THR A 130 -35.54 -11.37 -7.69
C THR A 130 -34.75 -10.55 -8.72
N PHE A 131 -35.37 -9.55 -9.30
CA PHE A 131 -34.72 -8.65 -10.24
C PHE A 131 -33.51 -7.93 -9.59
N PHE A 132 -33.65 -7.38 -8.38
CA PHE A 132 -32.55 -6.78 -7.66
C PHE A 132 -31.46 -7.78 -7.27
N GLY A 133 -31.82 -9.00 -6.93
CA GLY A 133 -30.87 -10.07 -6.68
C GLY A 133 -30.03 -10.40 -7.91
N LEU A 134 -30.65 -10.46 -9.08
CA LEU A 134 -29.93 -10.66 -10.35
C LEU A 134 -29.08 -9.46 -10.73
N LEU A 135 -29.59 -8.25 -10.49
CA LEU A 135 -28.93 -7.02 -10.89
C LEU A 135 -27.76 -6.65 -9.98
N TRP A 136 -27.77 -7.10 -8.72
CA TRP A 136 -26.76 -6.65 -7.74
C TRP A 136 -25.34 -6.78 -8.21
N PHE A 137 -24.95 -7.92 -8.75
CA PHE A 137 -23.62 -8.14 -9.31
C PHE A 137 -23.31 -7.23 -10.50
N PHE A 138 -24.32 -6.87 -11.28
CA PHE A 138 -24.18 -6.09 -12.51
C PHE A 138 -24.34 -4.57 -12.31
N MET A 139 -24.38 -4.09 -11.06
CA MET A 139 -24.33 -2.65 -10.85
C MET A 139 -22.94 -2.10 -11.24
N PRO A 140 -22.86 -0.86 -11.75
CA PRO A 140 -21.64 -0.32 -12.35
C PRO A 140 -20.36 -0.60 -11.59
N GLU A 141 -20.30 -0.17 -10.33
CA GLU A 141 -19.10 -0.33 -9.51
C GLU A 141 -18.77 -1.80 -9.19
N HIS A 142 -19.79 -2.68 -9.08
CA HIS A 142 -19.54 -4.10 -8.79
C HIS A 142 -18.88 -4.81 -9.96
N ILE A 143 -19.28 -4.46 -11.20
CA ILE A 143 -18.60 -4.93 -12.42
C ILE A 143 -17.16 -4.46 -12.43
N ARG A 144 -16.94 -3.18 -12.16
CA ARG A 144 -15.59 -2.62 -12.12
C ARG A 144 -14.71 -3.30 -11.07
N ILE A 145 -15.21 -3.55 -9.87
CA ILE A 145 -14.46 -4.24 -8.81
C ILE A 145 -14.02 -5.63 -9.26
N TYR A 146 -14.87 -6.38 -9.97
CA TYR A 146 -14.57 -7.75 -10.38
C TYR A 146 -13.65 -7.79 -11.61
N PHE A 147 -13.97 -7.02 -12.65
CA PHE A 147 -13.33 -7.17 -13.96
C PHE A 147 -12.16 -6.21 -14.19
N THR A 148 -12.18 -5.01 -13.59
CA THR A 148 -11.17 -3.97 -13.85
C THR A 148 -10.24 -3.73 -12.66
N ALA A 149 -10.78 -3.56 -11.45
CA ALA A 149 -9.95 -3.36 -10.27
C ALA A 149 -9.33 -4.66 -9.77
N GLY A 150 -10.07 -5.76 -9.82
CA GLY A 150 -9.58 -7.06 -9.35
C GLY A 150 -9.37 -7.12 -7.82
N ASN A 151 -10.05 -6.27 -7.06
CA ASN A 151 -9.87 -6.20 -5.61
C ASN A 151 -10.70 -7.28 -4.90
N LEU A 152 -10.10 -8.45 -4.67
CA LEU A 152 -10.76 -9.62 -4.07
C LEU A 152 -11.39 -9.34 -2.70
N PRO A 153 -10.73 -8.69 -1.72
CA PRO A 153 -11.36 -8.37 -0.45
C PRO A 153 -12.60 -7.48 -0.58
N GLN A 154 -12.58 -6.52 -1.50
CA GLN A 154 -13.73 -5.66 -1.77
C GLN A 154 -14.88 -6.43 -2.43
N MET A 155 -14.60 -7.37 -3.35
CA MET A 155 -15.62 -8.25 -3.95
C MET A 155 -16.38 -9.04 -2.89
N VAL A 156 -15.64 -9.69 -1.98
CA VAL A 156 -16.24 -10.49 -0.89
C VAL A 156 -17.02 -9.61 0.07
N THR A 157 -16.50 -8.42 0.41
CA THR A 157 -17.24 -7.48 1.26
C THR A 157 -18.52 -7.00 0.60
N THR A 158 -18.50 -6.72 -0.70
CA THR A 158 -19.66 -6.26 -1.47
C THR A 158 -20.81 -7.27 -1.45
N MET A 159 -20.54 -8.58 -1.41
CA MET A 159 -21.62 -9.58 -1.27
C MET A 159 -22.27 -9.59 0.12
N LEU A 160 -21.60 -9.07 1.16
CA LEU A 160 -22.13 -8.99 2.52
C LEU A 160 -22.96 -7.72 2.78
N VAL A 161 -22.73 -6.65 2.00
CA VAL A 161 -23.45 -5.36 2.15
C VAL A 161 -24.97 -5.51 2.13
N PRO A 162 -25.61 -6.28 1.22
CA PRO A 162 -27.04 -6.45 1.22
C PRO A 162 -27.60 -7.09 2.50
N TYR A 163 -26.86 -8.00 3.13
CA TYR A 163 -27.24 -8.59 4.41
C TYR A 163 -27.20 -7.55 5.52
N ALA A 164 -26.13 -6.77 5.61
CA ALA A 164 -26.00 -5.72 6.62
C ALA A 164 -27.16 -4.71 6.50
N ILE A 165 -27.48 -4.25 5.28
CA ILE A 165 -28.59 -3.31 5.04
C ILE A 165 -29.94 -3.97 5.35
N TRP A 166 -30.14 -5.23 4.98
CA TRP A 166 -31.37 -5.95 5.26
C TRP A 166 -31.60 -6.18 6.75
N PHE A 167 -30.57 -6.60 7.50
CA PHE A 167 -30.65 -6.75 8.95
C PHE A 167 -30.84 -5.40 9.66
N LEU A 168 -30.17 -4.34 9.20
CA LEU A 168 -30.39 -2.98 9.69
C LEU A 168 -31.85 -2.58 9.54
N TRP A 169 -32.43 -2.79 8.36
CA TRP A 169 -33.82 -2.52 8.08
C TRP A 169 -34.76 -3.37 8.91
N LEU A 170 -34.54 -4.69 9.00
CA LEU A 170 -35.36 -5.58 9.84
C LEU A 170 -35.36 -5.15 11.30
N TYR A 171 -34.20 -4.75 11.83
CA TYR A 171 -34.05 -4.31 13.21
C TYR A 171 -34.77 -2.96 13.45
N VAL A 172 -34.48 -1.95 12.63
CA VAL A 172 -34.98 -0.57 12.84
C VAL A 172 -36.43 -0.44 12.41
N ARG A 173 -36.82 -0.96 11.23
CA ARG A 173 -38.14 -0.76 10.66
C ARG A 173 -39.16 -1.82 11.05
N LYS A 174 -38.72 -3.09 11.05
CA LYS A 174 -39.65 -4.22 11.37
C LYS A 174 -39.59 -4.61 12.84
N LYS A 175 -38.74 -3.95 13.61
CA LYS A 175 -38.59 -4.19 15.06
C LYS A 175 -38.26 -5.67 15.39
N ASN A 176 -37.55 -6.34 14.49
CA ASN A 176 -37.10 -7.71 14.66
C ASN A 176 -35.79 -7.75 15.41
N ASN A 177 -35.78 -8.30 16.62
CA ASN A 177 -34.59 -8.30 17.49
C ASN A 177 -33.52 -9.31 17.03
N CYS A 178 -33.94 -10.43 16.41
CA CYS A 178 -32.98 -11.41 15.89
C CYS A 178 -32.11 -10.81 14.80
N ALA A 179 -32.53 -9.74 14.13
CA ALA A 179 -31.78 -9.05 13.14
C ALA A 179 -30.52 -8.33 13.71
N ALA A 180 -30.49 -8.06 15.03
CA ALA A 180 -29.32 -7.55 15.70
C ALA A 180 -28.11 -8.53 15.60
N VAL A 181 -28.37 -9.82 15.76
CA VAL A 181 -27.35 -10.88 15.59
C VAL A 181 -26.82 -10.89 14.16
N GLY A 182 -27.73 -10.84 13.17
CA GLY A 182 -27.33 -10.77 11.76
C GLY A 182 -26.48 -9.55 11.45
N LEU A 183 -26.85 -8.39 11.99
CA LEU A 183 -26.08 -7.16 11.79
C LEU A 183 -24.67 -7.25 12.41
N PHE A 184 -24.57 -7.75 13.65
CA PHE A 184 -23.31 -8.02 14.34
C PHE A 184 -22.42 -8.96 13.53
N VAL A 185 -22.95 -10.12 13.12
CA VAL A 185 -22.20 -11.13 12.34
C VAL A 185 -21.73 -10.56 10.99
N CYS A 186 -22.59 -9.82 10.28
CA CYS A 186 -22.20 -9.21 9.01
C CYS A 186 -21.03 -8.25 9.18
N MET A 187 -21.07 -7.39 10.22
CA MET A 187 -19.99 -6.44 10.47
C MET A 187 -18.69 -7.15 10.87
N THR A 188 -18.77 -8.24 11.64
CA THR A 188 -17.61 -9.07 11.98
C THR A 188 -16.99 -9.68 10.72
N LEU A 189 -17.78 -10.32 9.86
CA LEU A 189 -17.30 -10.93 8.63
C LEU A 189 -16.72 -9.89 7.66
N MET A 190 -17.38 -8.74 7.50
CA MET A 190 -16.89 -7.64 6.68
C MET A 190 -15.55 -7.11 7.20
N SER A 191 -15.36 -7.03 8.52
CA SER A 191 -14.10 -6.59 9.12
C SER A 191 -12.95 -7.55 8.80
N PHE A 192 -13.19 -8.84 8.78
CA PHE A 192 -12.20 -9.85 8.37
C PHE A 192 -11.95 -9.90 6.85
N THR A 193 -12.74 -9.19 6.04
CA THR A 193 -12.50 -9.09 4.59
C THR A 193 -11.79 -7.80 4.22
N HIS A 194 -12.39 -6.65 4.55
CA HIS A 194 -11.88 -5.34 4.14
C HIS A 194 -12.27 -4.26 5.15
N LEU A 195 -11.35 -3.90 6.04
CA LEU A 195 -11.62 -2.99 7.16
C LEU A 195 -12.12 -1.61 6.71
N MET A 196 -11.50 -1.03 5.66
CA MET A 196 -11.93 0.27 5.12
C MET A 196 -13.39 0.23 4.61
N VAL A 197 -13.76 -0.79 3.84
CA VAL A 197 -15.14 -0.92 3.34
C VAL A 197 -16.12 -1.16 4.49
N THR A 198 -15.69 -1.83 5.56
CA THR A 198 -16.48 -2.01 6.78
C THR A 198 -16.72 -0.67 7.49
N ALA A 199 -15.68 0.15 7.62
CA ALA A 199 -15.80 1.50 8.17
C ALA A 199 -16.73 2.37 7.30
N ILE A 200 -16.61 2.31 5.98
CA ILE A 200 -17.50 2.98 5.02
C ILE A 200 -18.95 2.50 5.19
N MET A 201 -19.19 1.21 5.42
CA MET A 201 -20.53 0.69 5.74
C MET A 201 -21.08 1.29 7.04
N GLY A 202 -20.23 1.40 8.08
CA GLY A 202 -20.61 2.06 9.35
C GLY A 202 -21.00 3.53 9.16
N VAL A 203 -20.17 4.30 8.45
CA VAL A 203 -20.44 5.70 8.10
C VAL A 203 -21.71 5.83 7.25
N SER A 204 -21.87 4.97 6.25
CA SER A 204 -23.07 4.96 5.39
C SER A 204 -24.33 4.66 6.18
N ALA A 205 -24.29 3.68 7.09
CA ALA A 205 -25.41 3.36 7.96
C ALA A 205 -25.74 4.53 8.89
N PHE A 206 -24.76 5.17 9.49
CA PHE A 206 -24.93 6.36 10.33
C PHE A 206 -25.63 7.48 9.55
N LEU A 207 -25.11 7.86 8.39
CA LEU A 207 -25.69 8.92 7.54
C LEU A 207 -27.11 8.57 7.09
N TYR A 208 -27.34 7.32 6.66
CA TYR A 208 -28.67 6.85 6.29
C TYR A 208 -29.66 6.96 7.46
N LEU A 209 -29.28 6.51 8.66
CA LEU A 209 -30.10 6.57 9.86
C LEU A 209 -30.37 8.00 10.30
N LEU A 210 -29.41 8.90 10.10
CA LEU A 210 -29.58 10.34 10.35
C LEU A 210 -30.62 10.95 9.40
N ILE A 211 -30.55 10.65 8.12
CA ILE A 211 -31.56 11.07 7.13
C ILE A 211 -32.92 10.47 7.48
N ASP A 212 -32.94 9.18 7.82
CA ASP A 212 -34.18 8.48 8.21
C ASP A 212 -34.85 9.08 9.47
N GLN A 213 -34.08 9.76 10.33
CA GLN A 213 -34.59 10.41 11.54
C GLN A 213 -35.62 11.52 11.23
N ILE A 214 -35.59 12.08 10.02
CA ILE A 214 -36.56 13.09 9.58
C ILE A 214 -37.98 12.53 9.65
N TRP A 215 -38.15 11.27 9.27
CA TRP A 215 -39.48 10.63 9.18
C TRP A 215 -39.74 9.56 10.24
N ASN A 216 -38.68 8.89 10.72
CA ASN A 216 -38.79 7.82 11.72
C ASN A 216 -38.02 8.23 12.97
N LYS A 217 -38.78 8.55 14.03
CA LYS A 217 -38.26 9.11 15.27
C LYS A 217 -37.74 8.07 16.28
N ASP A 218 -37.64 6.79 15.92
CA ASP A 218 -37.14 5.72 16.81
C ASP A 218 -35.60 5.81 16.97
N THR A 219 -35.15 6.87 17.60
CA THR A 219 -33.73 7.18 17.84
C THR A 219 -33.03 6.06 18.59
N ARG A 220 -33.69 5.47 19.58
CA ARG A 220 -33.11 4.42 20.41
C ARG A 220 -32.67 3.21 19.60
N ARG A 221 -33.55 2.66 18.74
CA ARG A 221 -33.20 1.52 17.89
C ARG A 221 -32.07 1.84 16.93
N LYS A 222 -32.00 3.05 16.45
CA LYS A 222 -30.91 3.49 15.56
C LYS A 222 -29.56 3.50 16.30
N ILE A 223 -29.55 3.98 17.54
CA ILE A 223 -28.36 3.96 18.38
C ILE A 223 -27.92 2.50 18.66
N PHE A 224 -28.85 1.63 19.08
CA PHE A 224 -28.50 0.22 19.29
C PHE A 224 -28.02 -0.48 18.03
N ALA A 225 -28.60 -0.17 16.84
CA ALA A 225 -28.09 -0.71 15.57
C ALA A 225 -26.64 -0.34 15.33
N LEU A 226 -26.27 0.92 15.56
CA LEU A 226 -24.88 1.38 15.43
C LEU A 226 -23.96 0.70 16.46
N ILE A 227 -24.43 0.53 17.71
CA ILE A 227 -23.67 -0.18 18.74
C ILE A 227 -23.41 -1.64 18.30
N TYR A 228 -24.42 -2.35 17.77
CA TYR A 228 -24.22 -3.72 17.28
C TYR A 228 -23.24 -3.79 16.13
N MET A 229 -23.24 -2.80 15.23
CA MET A 229 -22.24 -2.70 14.17
C MET A 229 -20.83 -2.50 14.73
N ILE A 230 -20.67 -1.61 15.71
CA ILE A 230 -19.38 -1.37 16.39
C ILE A 230 -18.91 -2.64 17.12
N CYS A 231 -19.82 -3.33 17.86
CA CYS A 231 -19.48 -4.59 18.52
C CYS A 231 -18.97 -5.64 17.51
N GLY A 232 -19.60 -5.71 16.32
CA GLY A 232 -19.15 -6.59 15.25
C GLY A 232 -17.73 -6.25 14.77
N ILE A 233 -17.40 -4.98 14.63
CA ILE A 233 -16.03 -4.54 14.26
C ILE A 233 -15.03 -4.91 15.37
N LEU A 234 -15.36 -4.64 16.63
CA LEU A 234 -14.51 -4.98 17.78
C LEU A 234 -14.23 -6.48 17.89
N THR A 235 -15.16 -7.32 17.47
CA THR A 235 -14.99 -8.79 17.46
C THR A 235 -13.91 -9.25 16.46
N ALA A 236 -13.53 -8.43 15.49
CA ALA A 236 -12.37 -8.69 14.64
C ALA A 236 -11.04 -8.22 15.25
N GLY A 237 -11.03 -7.81 16.51
CA GLY A 237 -9.86 -7.25 17.21
C GLY A 237 -8.63 -8.13 17.18
N ILE A 238 -8.81 -9.46 17.22
CA ILE A 238 -7.70 -10.44 17.13
C ILE A 238 -6.82 -10.24 15.87
N TRP A 239 -7.42 -9.77 14.78
CA TRP A 239 -6.71 -9.43 13.54
C TRP A 239 -6.43 -7.93 13.41
N VAL A 240 -7.42 -7.07 13.75
CA VAL A 240 -7.32 -5.62 13.55
C VAL A 240 -6.23 -4.99 14.42
N ILE A 241 -6.11 -5.38 15.70
CA ILE A 241 -5.14 -4.75 16.61
C ILE A 241 -3.69 -5.02 16.21
N PRO A 242 -3.28 -6.25 15.86
CA PRO A 242 -1.96 -6.51 15.27
C PRO A 242 -1.70 -5.71 13.99
N SER A 243 -2.72 -5.60 13.12
CA SER A 243 -2.62 -4.86 11.86
C SER A 243 -2.36 -3.36 12.08
N LEU A 244 -3.01 -2.77 13.08
CA LEU A 244 -2.86 -1.33 13.41
C LEU A 244 -1.46 -1.01 13.93
N LYS A 245 -0.82 -1.91 14.68
CA LYS A 245 0.52 -1.67 15.22
C LYS A 245 1.59 -1.52 14.12
N GLY A 246 1.51 -2.31 13.06
CA GLY A 246 2.47 -2.28 11.97
C GLY A 246 2.23 -1.18 10.93
N GLY A 247 1.16 -0.38 11.12
CA GLY A 247 0.74 0.63 10.15
C GLY A 247 -0.06 0.02 9.00
N LEU A 248 -1.34 0.35 8.90
CA LEU A 248 -2.20 -0.06 7.78
C LEU A 248 -1.95 0.76 6.52
N VAL A 249 -1.22 1.84 6.64
CA VAL A 249 -1.01 2.84 5.60
C VAL A 249 0.48 3.01 5.39
N THR A 250 0.94 2.82 4.18
CA THR A 250 2.31 3.13 3.77
C THR A 250 2.46 4.61 3.45
N SER A 251 3.68 5.12 3.42
CA SER A 251 4.02 6.51 3.13
C SER A 251 3.40 7.04 1.84
N GLU A 252 3.33 6.23 0.80
CA GLU A 252 2.76 6.62 -0.50
C GLU A 252 1.24 6.82 -0.49
N SER A 253 0.51 6.18 0.43
CA SER A 253 -0.95 6.32 0.52
C SER A 253 -1.39 7.58 1.29
N GLY A 254 -0.46 8.31 1.88
CA GLY A 254 -0.71 9.57 2.61
C GLY A 254 -0.97 10.77 1.70
N ASP A 255 -0.67 10.65 0.42
CA ASP A 255 -0.83 11.76 -0.50
C ASP A 255 -2.31 11.99 -0.83
N GLY A 256 -2.81 13.17 -0.55
CA GLY A 256 -4.17 13.61 -0.89
C GLY A 256 -4.50 13.51 -2.39
N SER A 257 -3.50 13.23 -3.23
CA SER A 257 -3.61 13.04 -4.67
C SER A 257 -4.56 11.89 -5.04
N VAL A 258 -4.55 10.78 -4.30
CA VAL A 258 -5.41 9.60 -4.59
C VAL A 258 -6.89 9.94 -4.46
N MET A 259 -7.28 10.77 -3.49
CA MET A 259 -8.67 11.20 -3.37
C MET A 259 -9.10 12.13 -4.49
N SER A 260 -8.22 12.99 -4.98
CA SER A 260 -8.52 13.93 -6.05
C SER A 260 -8.81 13.22 -7.37
N THR A 261 -8.15 12.09 -7.64
CA THR A 261 -8.34 11.27 -8.84
C THR A 261 -9.68 10.54 -8.88
N LEU A 262 -10.36 10.39 -7.73
CA LEU A 262 -11.63 9.67 -7.59
C LEU A 262 -12.86 10.59 -7.55
N ILE A 263 -12.69 11.87 -7.83
CA ILE A 263 -13.75 12.88 -7.80
C ILE A 263 -13.95 13.46 -9.18
N TYR A 264 -15.18 13.34 -9.67
CA TYR A 264 -15.53 13.69 -11.04
C TYR A 264 -16.65 14.71 -11.13
N PRO A 265 -16.65 15.60 -12.15
CA PRO A 265 -17.81 16.37 -12.49
C PRO A 265 -19.02 15.45 -12.79
N LEU A 266 -20.23 15.87 -12.44
CA LEU A 266 -21.45 15.12 -12.74
C LEU A 266 -21.61 14.80 -14.24
N THR A 267 -21.11 15.66 -15.10
CA THR A 267 -21.07 15.44 -16.56
C THR A 267 -20.22 14.24 -16.97
N THR A 268 -19.30 13.84 -16.11
CA THR A 268 -18.48 12.63 -16.30
C THR A 268 -19.14 11.42 -15.64
N SER A 269 -19.43 11.50 -14.33
CA SER A 269 -19.94 10.36 -13.55
C SER A 269 -21.36 9.92 -13.93
N LEU A 270 -22.14 10.75 -14.61
CA LEU A 270 -23.48 10.42 -15.09
C LEU A 270 -23.56 10.22 -16.62
N ASN A 271 -22.45 10.23 -17.33
CA ASN A 271 -22.45 10.01 -18.78
C ASN A 271 -22.23 8.53 -19.11
N PRO A 272 -23.27 7.79 -19.52
CA PRO A 272 -23.15 6.38 -19.84
C PRO A 272 -22.35 6.09 -21.12
N PHE A 273 -22.04 7.12 -21.91
CA PHE A 273 -21.36 7.01 -23.21
C PHE A 273 -19.91 7.51 -23.16
N LYS A 274 -19.49 8.12 -22.05
CA LYS A 274 -18.12 8.58 -21.92
C LYS A 274 -17.22 7.38 -21.72
N ARG A 275 -16.54 6.96 -22.80
CA ARG A 275 -15.41 6.03 -22.71
C ARG A 275 -14.28 6.78 -22.01
N LEU A 276 -13.99 6.37 -20.80
CA LEU A 276 -12.78 6.78 -20.15
C LEU A 276 -11.69 5.87 -20.72
N SER A 277 -10.53 6.44 -21.07
CA SER A 277 -9.38 5.71 -21.56
C SER A 277 -9.05 4.56 -20.61
N ALA A 278 -8.56 3.45 -21.15
CA ALA A 278 -8.13 2.28 -20.38
C ALA A 278 -7.24 2.71 -19.22
N GLY A 279 -7.76 2.63 -18.03
CA GLY A 279 -7.13 3.07 -16.80
C GLY A 279 -8.16 3.06 -15.68
N ASN A 280 -7.72 3.13 -14.46
CA ASN A 280 -8.54 3.08 -13.25
C ASN A 280 -9.64 4.17 -13.14
N ASP A 281 -9.82 5.00 -14.15
CA ASP A 281 -10.52 6.29 -14.11
C ASP A 281 -11.96 6.26 -14.60
N SER A 282 -12.56 5.11 -14.82
CA SER A 282 -13.96 5.05 -15.27
C SER A 282 -14.93 4.88 -14.11
N PHE A 283 -15.31 5.98 -13.49
CA PHE A 283 -16.39 5.96 -12.53
C PHE A 283 -17.69 6.38 -13.18
N TYR A 284 -18.59 5.42 -13.41
CA TYR A 284 -19.97 5.67 -13.81
C TYR A 284 -20.91 5.39 -12.64
N PHE A 285 -21.62 6.41 -12.18
CA PHE A 285 -22.47 6.34 -11.02
C PHE A 285 -23.83 5.67 -11.28
N GLY A 286 -24.34 5.76 -12.52
CA GLY A 286 -25.66 5.27 -12.90
C GLY A 286 -26.70 6.38 -13.05
N LEU A 287 -26.91 6.85 -14.27
CA LEU A 287 -27.88 7.90 -14.59
C LEU A 287 -29.33 7.46 -14.29
N ALA A 288 -29.70 6.24 -14.64
CA ALA A 288 -31.04 5.71 -14.40
C ALA A 288 -31.33 5.62 -12.89
N ALA A 289 -30.37 5.20 -12.08
CA ALA A 289 -30.51 5.17 -10.62
C ALA A 289 -30.80 6.57 -10.06
N VAL A 290 -30.11 7.60 -10.55
CA VAL A 290 -30.32 9.01 -10.15
C VAL A 290 -31.71 9.49 -10.54
N LEU A 291 -32.17 9.23 -11.78
CA LEU A 291 -33.49 9.63 -12.23
C LEU A 291 -34.60 8.94 -11.42
N ILE A 292 -34.42 7.67 -11.11
CA ILE A 292 -35.36 6.91 -10.25
C ILE A 292 -35.36 7.46 -8.83
N ALA A 293 -34.19 7.85 -8.29
CA ALA A 293 -34.12 8.43 -6.95
C ALA A 293 -34.86 9.78 -6.87
N ILE A 294 -34.72 10.64 -7.88
CA ILE A 294 -35.45 11.91 -7.98
C ILE A 294 -36.97 11.63 -8.02
N ALA A 295 -37.41 10.71 -8.87
CA ALA A 295 -38.80 10.31 -8.94
C ALA A 295 -39.32 9.72 -7.59
N GLY A 296 -38.46 8.92 -6.93
CA GLY A 296 -38.75 8.36 -5.61
C GLY A 296 -38.94 9.42 -4.53
N ILE A 297 -38.10 10.46 -4.49
CA ILE A 297 -38.24 11.58 -3.55
C ILE A 297 -39.56 12.33 -3.78
N LEU A 298 -39.93 12.53 -5.02
CA LEU A 298 -41.18 13.23 -5.35
C LEU A 298 -42.42 12.41 -5.03
N LEU A 299 -42.42 11.11 -5.32
CA LEU A 299 -43.61 10.26 -5.33
C LEU A 299 -43.73 9.32 -4.12
N ALA A 300 -42.66 8.96 -3.44
CA ALA A 300 -42.72 8.13 -2.23
C ALA A 300 -43.18 8.94 -1.00
N ARG A 301 -43.65 8.25 0.04
CA ARG A 301 -44.18 8.87 1.28
C ARG A 301 -43.35 8.44 2.50
N GLY A 302 -43.12 9.39 3.40
CA GLY A 302 -42.50 9.16 4.70
C GLY A 302 -41.07 8.64 4.57
N GLY A 303 -40.62 7.84 5.51
CA GLY A 303 -39.27 7.33 5.60
C GLY A 303 -38.76 6.50 4.43
N LYS A 304 -39.63 6.10 3.51
CA LYS A 304 -39.28 5.42 2.25
C LYS A 304 -38.43 6.31 1.32
N LYS A 305 -38.39 7.61 1.59
CA LYS A 305 -37.57 8.57 0.85
C LYS A 305 -36.10 8.51 1.26
N ALA A 306 -35.78 7.96 2.45
CA ALA A 306 -34.45 8.06 3.03
C ALA A 306 -33.34 7.51 2.11
N GLY A 307 -33.53 6.33 1.51
CA GLY A 307 -32.55 5.76 0.60
C GLY A 307 -32.38 6.53 -0.72
N PHE A 308 -33.42 7.17 -1.22
CA PHE A 308 -33.33 8.04 -2.39
C PHE A 308 -32.57 9.32 -2.08
N VAL A 309 -32.87 9.94 -0.92
CA VAL A 309 -32.15 11.15 -0.46
C VAL A 309 -30.68 10.83 -0.20
N PHE A 310 -30.41 9.66 0.43
CA PHE A 310 -29.03 9.20 0.68
C PHE A 310 -28.24 9.09 -0.63
N LEU A 311 -28.81 8.48 -1.69
CA LEU A 311 -28.17 8.38 -3.00
C LEU A 311 -27.80 9.77 -3.56
N LEU A 312 -28.72 10.74 -3.52
CA LEU A 312 -28.45 12.08 -4.08
C LEU A 312 -27.42 12.86 -3.26
N ILE A 313 -27.41 12.72 -1.93
CA ILE A 313 -26.38 13.32 -1.06
C ILE A 313 -25.01 12.72 -1.39
N MET A 314 -24.93 11.40 -1.48
CA MET A 314 -23.67 10.72 -1.79
C MET A 314 -23.17 11.04 -3.21
N LEU A 315 -24.07 11.15 -4.19
CA LEU A 315 -23.70 11.63 -5.51
C LEU A 315 -23.10 13.04 -5.45
N ALA A 316 -23.71 13.96 -4.68
CA ALA A 316 -23.14 15.29 -4.49
C ALA A 316 -21.73 15.24 -3.86
N CYS A 317 -21.49 14.32 -2.93
CA CYS A 317 -20.18 14.11 -2.31
C CYS A 317 -19.10 13.63 -3.30
N THR A 318 -19.46 13.06 -4.44
CA THR A 318 -18.49 12.65 -5.49
C THR A 318 -18.02 13.81 -6.37
N THR A 319 -18.46 15.02 -6.11
CA THR A 319 -18.14 16.19 -6.96
C THR A 319 -16.91 16.97 -6.46
N PRO A 320 -16.17 17.66 -7.37
CA PRO A 320 -15.06 18.52 -6.98
C PRO A 320 -15.43 19.62 -5.98
N ALA A 321 -16.68 20.11 -6.00
CA ALA A 321 -17.16 21.10 -5.05
C ALA A 321 -17.24 20.55 -3.62
N ALA A 322 -17.73 19.32 -3.45
CA ALA A 322 -17.78 18.66 -2.15
C ALA A 322 -16.38 18.26 -1.65
N TYR A 323 -15.48 17.87 -2.53
CA TYR A 323 -14.10 17.50 -2.20
C TYR A 323 -13.39 18.57 -1.38
N ARG A 324 -13.53 19.85 -1.72
CA ARG A 324 -12.93 20.98 -0.99
C ARG A 324 -13.32 21.01 0.49
N ILE A 325 -14.44 20.40 0.85
CA ILE A 325 -14.92 20.29 2.23
C ILE A 325 -14.48 18.97 2.84
N LEU A 326 -14.66 17.87 2.10
CA LEU A 326 -14.39 16.51 2.58
C LEU A 326 -12.91 16.30 2.91
N VAL A 327 -12.00 16.87 2.14
CA VAL A 327 -10.54 16.76 2.36
C VAL A 327 -10.10 17.35 3.70
N LYS A 328 -10.87 18.28 4.27
CA LYS A 328 -10.60 18.90 5.57
C LYS A 328 -11.11 18.11 6.76
N LEU A 329 -11.88 17.05 6.52
CA LEU A 329 -12.41 16.22 7.60
C LEU A 329 -11.33 15.26 8.11
N PRO A 330 -11.33 14.95 9.42
CA PRO A 330 -10.42 13.93 9.95
C PRO A 330 -10.69 12.60 9.24
N PHE A 331 -9.63 11.82 9.02
CA PHE A 331 -9.69 10.55 8.27
C PHE A 331 -10.18 10.68 6.82
N SER A 332 -9.97 11.85 6.19
CA SER A 332 -10.38 12.10 4.80
C SER A 332 -9.79 11.08 3.81
N GLN A 333 -8.63 10.52 4.09
CA GLN A 333 -7.98 9.44 3.32
C GLN A 333 -8.86 8.17 3.18
N LEU A 334 -9.83 7.97 4.09
CA LEU A 334 -10.79 6.88 4.01
C LEU A 334 -11.95 7.16 3.03
N PHE A 335 -12.13 8.40 2.58
CA PHE A 335 -13.24 8.81 1.71
C PHE A 335 -12.98 8.54 0.23
N TRP A 336 -12.67 7.30 -0.09
CA TRP A 336 -12.65 6.82 -1.48
C TRP A 336 -14.07 6.70 -1.98
N MET A 337 -14.56 7.71 -2.67
CA MET A 337 -15.99 7.85 -2.99
C MET A 337 -16.55 6.70 -3.82
N THR A 338 -15.75 6.08 -4.69
CA THR A 338 -16.16 4.88 -5.44
C THR A 338 -16.52 3.72 -4.52
N ARG A 339 -15.84 3.57 -3.39
CA ARG A 339 -16.07 2.49 -2.42
C ARG A 339 -17.38 2.64 -1.64
N PHE A 340 -18.02 3.81 -1.68
CA PHE A 340 -19.37 4.00 -1.12
C PHE A 340 -20.48 3.46 -2.04
N ALA A 341 -20.21 3.24 -3.32
CA ALA A 341 -21.21 2.86 -4.32
C ALA A 341 -22.02 1.61 -3.93
N PRO A 342 -21.46 0.51 -3.41
CA PRO A 342 -22.26 -0.64 -2.98
C PRO A 342 -23.29 -0.29 -1.90
N MET A 343 -22.93 0.56 -0.93
CA MET A 343 -23.85 1.02 0.13
C MET A 343 -24.95 1.92 -0.46
N ILE A 344 -24.55 2.79 -1.38
CA ILE A 344 -25.50 3.70 -2.05
C ILE A 344 -26.54 2.93 -2.83
N TYR A 345 -26.13 1.97 -3.66
CA TYR A 345 -27.03 1.11 -4.41
C TYR A 345 -27.88 0.23 -3.47
N GLY A 346 -27.30 -0.27 -2.39
CA GLY A 346 -28.01 -1.07 -1.40
C GLY A 346 -29.15 -0.30 -0.71
N PHE A 347 -28.89 0.90 -0.20
CA PHE A 347 -29.95 1.74 0.39
C PHE A 347 -30.96 2.24 -0.65
N PHE A 348 -30.54 2.47 -1.87
CA PHE A 348 -31.41 2.80 -2.99
C PHE A 348 -32.37 1.62 -3.33
N PHE A 349 -31.85 0.40 -3.45
CA PHE A 349 -32.68 -0.80 -3.69
C PHE A 349 -33.65 -1.04 -2.55
N SER A 350 -33.24 -0.81 -1.31
CA SER A 350 -34.10 -0.90 -0.15
C SER A 350 -35.29 0.07 -0.26
N ALA A 351 -35.02 1.33 -0.64
CA ALA A 351 -36.04 2.33 -0.85
C ALA A 351 -37.03 1.95 -1.98
N CYS A 352 -36.50 1.41 -3.07
CA CYS A 352 -37.35 0.89 -4.17
C CYS A 352 -38.24 -0.27 -3.72
N LEU A 353 -37.74 -1.21 -2.92
CA LEU A 353 -38.53 -2.30 -2.35
C LEU A 353 -39.60 -1.81 -1.39
N GLU A 354 -39.32 -0.78 -0.61
CA GLU A 354 -40.30 -0.16 0.29
C GLU A 354 -41.33 0.72 -0.43
N TRP A 355 -41.09 1.16 -1.65
CA TRP A 355 -41.98 2.04 -2.42
C TRP A 355 -43.21 1.29 -2.89
N VAL A 356 -44.10 1.03 -1.94
CA VAL A 356 -45.24 0.06 -1.99
C VAL A 356 -46.33 0.36 -3.03
N ARG A 357 -46.38 1.58 -3.57
CA ARG A 357 -47.48 1.95 -4.50
C ARG A 357 -47.09 1.84 -5.97
N LEU A 358 -45.91 1.32 -6.27
CA LEU A 358 -45.47 1.14 -7.64
C LEU A 358 -46.33 0.05 -8.31
N LYS A 359 -47.12 0.40 -9.30
CA LYS A 359 -47.91 -0.56 -10.09
C LYS A 359 -46.96 -1.50 -10.82
N LYS A 360 -47.34 -2.76 -11.09
CA LYS A 360 -46.47 -3.77 -11.76
C LYS A 360 -45.79 -3.23 -13.03
N LYS A 361 -46.51 -2.44 -13.86
CA LYS A 361 -45.97 -1.84 -15.08
C LYS A 361 -44.81 -0.88 -14.81
N TYR A 362 -44.80 -0.17 -13.69
CA TYR A 362 -43.71 0.73 -13.30
C TYR A 362 -42.53 -0.03 -12.71
N CYS A 363 -42.75 -1.21 -12.12
CA CYS A 363 -41.68 -2.09 -11.69
C CYS A 363 -40.89 -2.60 -12.91
N VAL A 364 -41.57 -2.94 -14.01
CA VAL A 364 -40.89 -3.36 -15.25
C VAL A 364 -40.12 -2.19 -15.88
N LEU A 365 -40.70 -0.99 -15.89
CA LEU A 365 -39.99 0.21 -16.38
C LEU A 365 -38.74 0.51 -15.54
N LEU A 366 -38.86 0.46 -14.21
CA LEU A 366 -37.74 0.64 -13.29
C LEU A 366 -36.64 -0.39 -13.55
N ALA A 367 -37.03 -1.66 -13.72
CA ALA A 367 -36.11 -2.74 -14.05
C ALA A 367 -35.37 -2.47 -15.38
N ALA A 368 -36.11 -2.11 -16.43
CA ALA A 368 -35.53 -1.80 -17.73
C ALA A 368 -34.57 -0.62 -17.68
N LEU A 369 -34.95 0.46 -16.97
CA LEU A 369 -34.06 1.62 -16.79
C LEU A 369 -32.75 1.27 -16.06
N LEU A 370 -32.81 0.47 -14.99
CA LEU A 370 -31.60 0.06 -14.27
C LEU A 370 -30.70 -0.89 -15.08
N CYS A 371 -31.29 -1.71 -15.98
CA CYS A 371 -30.47 -2.51 -16.91
C CYS A 371 -29.62 -1.63 -17.83
N VAL A 372 -30.08 -0.43 -18.18
CA VAL A 372 -29.29 0.50 -19.02
C VAL A 372 -27.99 0.92 -18.33
N ASP A 373 -28.03 1.19 -17.03
CA ASP A 373 -26.83 1.51 -16.25
C ASP A 373 -25.81 0.36 -16.29
N SER A 374 -26.28 -0.88 -16.08
CA SER A 374 -25.44 -2.09 -16.12
C SER A 374 -24.86 -2.36 -17.51
N ILE A 375 -25.67 -2.25 -18.56
CA ILE A 375 -25.22 -2.48 -19.94
C ILE A 375 -24.16 -1.46 -20.35
N SER A 376 -24.32 -0.20 -19.95
CA SER A 376 -23.35 0.85 -20.23
C SER A 376 -21.96 0.53 -19.66
N CYS A 377 -21.90 -0.10 -18.50
CA CYS A 377 -20.65 -0.50 -17.85
C CYS A 377 -20.07 -1.79 -18.41
N MET A 378 -20.91 -2.76 -18.80
CA MET A 378 -20.44 -4.03 -19.37
C MET A 378 -19.52 -3.84 -20.59
N ASN A 379 -19.80 -2.85 -21.43
CA ASN A 379 -18.98 -2.57 -22.60
C ASN A 379 -17.64 -1.91 -22.27
N LEU A 380 -17.46 -1.39 -21.06
CA LEU A 380 -16.26 -0.67 -20.64
C LEU A 380 -15.33 -1.56 -19.82
N ASP A 381 -15.89 -2.36 -18.92
CA ASP A 381 -15.15 -3.01 -17.86
C ASP A 381 -15.00 -4.54 -18.03
N PHE A 382 -15.84 -5.18 -18.87
CA PHE A 382 -15.71 -6.61 -19.18
C PHE A 382 -14.48 -6.96 -20.04
N TYR A 383 -13.88 -5.97 -20.68
CA TYR A 383 -12.73 -6.10 -21.57
C TYR A 383 -11.46 -5.47 -20.99
N SER A 384 -11.22 -5.67 -19.69
CA SER A 384 -9.92 -5.31 -19.16
C SER A 384 -8.83 -6.17 -19.86
N VAL A 385 -7.69 -5.56 -20.12
CA VAL A 385 -6.61 -6.20 -20.85
C VAL A 385 -6.03 -7.33 -19.99
N ALA A 386 -6.15 -8.56 -20.44
CA ALA A 386 -5.43 -9.69 -19.86
C ALA A 386 -3.93 -9.43 -19.90
N THR A 387 -3.17 -10.00 -18.98
CA THR A 387 -1.71 -9.96 -19.03
C THR A 387 -1.23 -10.57 -20.34
N SER A 388 -0.37 -9.87 -21.05
CA SER A 388 0.12 -10.33 -22.36
C SER A 388 0.89 -11.64 -22.21
N ASP A 389 0.83 -12.50 -23.25
CA ASP A 389 1.60 -13.74 -23.26
C ASP A 389 3.10 -13.48 -23.25
N GLU A 390 3.54 -12.34 -23.80
CA GLU A 390 4.93 -11.88 -23.73
C GLU A 390 5.37 -11.66 -22.27
N THR A 391 4.61 -10.91 -21.49
CA THR A 391 4.91 -10.72 -20.06
C THR A 391 4.95 -12.05 -19.31
N LYS A 392 4.03 -12.97 -19.60
CA LYS A 392 4.03 -14.30 -18.96
C LYS A 392 5.29 -15.10 -19.29
N MET A 393 5.70 -15.10 -20.57
CA MET A 393 6.91 -15.78 -21.01
C MET A 393 8.16 -15.15 -20.41
N GLU A 394 8.25 -13.83 -20.34
CA GLU A 394 9.38 -13.11 -19.75
C GLU A 394 9.54 -13.46 -18.27
N MET A 395 8.44 -13.46 -17.49
CA MET A 395 8.51 -13.87 -16.09
C MET A 395 8.94 -15.32 -15.92
N GLN A 396 8.50 -16.24 -16.80
CA GLN A 396 8.94 -17.63 -16.79
C GLN A 396 10.42 -17.79 -17.18
N GLN A 397 10.93 -16.98 -18.08
CA GLN A 397 12.34 -16.99 -18.44
C GLN A 397 13.19 -16.42 -17.29
N LEU A 398 12.75 -15.32 -16.69
CA LEU A 398 13.42 -14.70 -15.55
C LEU A 398 13.58 -15.68 -14.40
N THR A 399 12.51 -16.40 -14.03
CA THR A 399 12.56 -17.38 -12.93
C THR A 399 13.50 -18.56 -13.19
N LYS A 400 13.76 -18.91 -14.45
CA LYS A 400 14.74 -19.95 -14.79
C LYS A 400 16.18 -19.47 -14.68
N LEU A 401 16.40 -18.16 -14.77
CA LEU A 401 17.72 -17.53 -14.65
C LEU A 401 18.06 -17.22 -13.19
N THR A 402 17.05 -17.10 -12.32
CA THR A 402 17.21 -16.69 -10.93
C THR A 402 17.50 -17.90 -10.04
N ASP A 403 18.57 -17.83 -9.27
CA ASP A 403 18.93 -18.84 -8.28
C ASP A 403 18.35 -18.51 -6.91
N GLN A 404 18.60 -17.29 -6.40
CA GLN A 404 18.06 -16.86 -5.11
C GLN A 404 16.87 -15.90 -5.24
N ARG A 405 17.08 -14.72 -5.81
CA ARG A 405 16.06 -13.65 -5.87
C ARG A 405 16.22 -12.80 -7.11
N THR A 406 15.09 -12.34 -7.63
CA THR A 406 15.07 -11.39 -8.73
C THR A 406 14.64 -10.00 -8.29
N ALA A 407 15.28 -8.97 -8.84
CA ALA A 407 14.83 -7.59 -8.80
C ALA A 407 14.24 -7.20 -10.16
N VAL A 408 13.01 -6.70 -10.18
CA VAL A 408 12.37 -6.16 -11.38
C VAL A 408 12.23 -4.66 -11.22
N ILE A 409 12.92 -3.91 -12.06
CA ILE A 409 12.92 -2.44 -12.05
C ILE A 409 11.93 -1.95 -13.10
N ASP A 410 10.67 -1.74 -12.69
CA ASP A 410 9.58 -1.48 -13.62
C ASP A 410 8.50 -0.49 -13.13
N LYS A 411 8.64 0.06 -11.94
CA LYS A 411 7.65 0.97 -11.33
C LYS A 411 6.20 0.44 -11.40
N SER A 412 6.03 -0.86 -11.29
CA SER A 412 4.74 -1.56 -11.42
C SER A 412 4.09 -1.45 -12.81
N SER A 413 4.84 -1.14 -13.86
CA SER A 413 4.31 -1.01 -15.23
C SER A 413 3.88 -2.35 -15.85
N TYR A 414 4.35 -3.48 -15.32
CA TYR A 414 3.82 -4.82 -15.61
C TYR A 414 2.51 -5.13 -14.87
N GLY A 415 1.98 -4.21 -14.05
CA GLY A 415 0.84 -4.45 -13.18
C GLY A 415 1.15 -5.46 -12.08
N SER A 416 0.11 -6.16 -11.59
CA SER A 416 0.28 -7.12 -10.49
C SER A 416 0.78 -8.51 -10.91
N TYR A 417 0.90 -8.79 -12.21
CA TYR A 417 1.24 -10.15 -12.69
C TYR A 417 2.61 -10.65 -12.22
N PRO A 418 3.70 -9.86 -12.21
CA PRO A 418 5.00 -10.36 -11.76
C PRO A 418 4.96 -10.98 -10.37
N SER A 419 4.17 -10.41 -9.46
CA SER A 419 4.02 -10.93 -8.09
C SER A 419 3.49 -12.37 -8.03
N TYR A 420 2.69 -12.78 -9.03
CA TYR A 420 2.21 -14.14 -9.20
C TYR A 420 3.11 -14.94 -10.16
N GLY A 421 3.47 -14.38 -11.29
CA GLY A 421 4.26 -15.04 -12.32
C GLY A 421 5.64 -15.50 -11.83
N ILE A 422 6.27 -14.72 -10.95
CA ILE A 422 7.56 -15.02 -10.35
C ILE A 422 7.38 -15.92 -9.12
N SER A 423 6.60 -15.48 -8.14
CA SER A 423 6.53 -16.16 -6.83
C SER A 423 5.48 -17.26 -6.77
N GLY A 424 4.28 -17.04 -7.34
CA GLY A 424 3.18 -18.00 -7.25
C GLY A 424 3.35 -19.22 -8.15
N SER A 425 3.87 -19.04 -9.36
CA SER A 425 4.05 -20.14 -10.31
C SER A 425 5.36 -20.91 -10.17
N SER A 426 6.42 -20.23 -9.71
CA SER A 426 7.79 -20.78 -9.69
C SER A 426 8.43 -20.82 -8.32
N HIS A 427 7.78 -20.30 -7.30
CA HIS A 427 8.31 -20.16 -5.93
C HIS A 427 9.67 -19.43 -5.87
N THR A 428 9.88 -18.51 -6.79
CA THR A 428 11.09 -17.67 -6.84
C THR A 428 10.91 -16.46 -5.94
N MET A 429 11.94 -16.10 -5.18
CA MET A 429 11.92 -14.90 -4.34
C MET A 429 12.00 -13.64 -5.21
N TYR A 430 11.31 -12.59 -4.77
CA TYR A 430 11.13 -11.36 -5.50
C TYR A 430 11.33 -10.15 -4.58
N THR A 431 12.14 -9.19 -4.98
CA THR A 431 12.39 -7.99 -4.17
C THR A 431 11.17 -7.10 -4.04
N TYR A 432 10.29 -7.11 -5.05
CA TYR A 432 9.01 -6.42 -5.05
C TYR A 432 7.87 -7.41 -4.73
N GLY A 433 6.63 -6.98 -4.83
CA GLY A 433 5.45 -7.78 -4.61
C GLY A 433 4.23 -7.09 -5.19
N TRP A 434 3.10 -7.14 -4.46
CA TRP A 434 1.93 -6.34 -4.82
C TRP A 434 1.28 -5.76 -3.58
N ALA A 435 1.07 -4.43 -3.62
CA ALA A 435 0.69 -3.56 -2.52
C ALA A 435 1.77 -3.44 -1.43
N TRP A 436 2.03 -2.22 -1.02
CA TRP A 436 3.14 -1.86 -0.14
C TRP A 436 2.90 -2.14 1.35
N GLN A 437 1.67 -2.54 1.74
CA GLN A 437 1.35 -2.75 3.14
C GLN A 437 2.19 -3.89 3.75
N GLY A 438 3.04 -3.53 4.69
CA GLY A 438 3.92 -4.46 5.39
C GLY A 438 5.25 -4.74 4.68
N ALA A 439 5.56 -4.03 3.60
CA ALA A 439 6.85 -4.12 2.91
C ALA A 439 7.92 -3.35 3.69
N ALA A 440 8.69 -4.02 4.54
CA ALA A 440 9.77 -3.40 5.30
C ALA A 440 10.86 -2.81 4.37
N THR A 441 11.13 -3.49 3.25
CA THR A 441 12.12 -3.06 2.24
C THR A 441 11.53 -2.11 1.18
N GLY A 442 10.34 -1.55 1.40
CA GLY A 442 9.67 -0.69 0.43
C GLY A 442 10.51 0.49 -0.03
N ASP A 443 11.15 1.19 0.90
CA ASP A 443 11.99 2.36 0.61
C ASP A 443 13.22 1.98 -0.25
N ASN A 444 13.81 0.80 -0.01
CA ASN A 444 14.93 0.31 -0.84
C ASN A 444 14.51 0.08 -2.28
N ILE A 445 13.30 -0.41 -2.51
CA ILE A 445 12.77 -0.65 -3.86
C ILE A 445 12.47 0.68 -4.57
N VAL A 446 11.92 1.65 -3.84
CA VAL A 446 11.71 3.01 -4.37
C VAL A 446 13.03 3.62 -4.80
N LEU A 447 14.09 3.48 -4.00
CA LEU A 447 15.43 3.95 -4.33
C LEU A 447 16.03 3.26 -5.56
N LEU A 448 15.80 1.95 -5.77
CA LEU A 448 16.23 1.26 -7.00
C LEU A 448 15.55 1.86 -8.24
N ASN A 449 14.25 2.13 -8.17
CA ASN A 449 13.52 2.77 -9.27
C ASN A 449 13.99 4.22 -9.50
N GLU A 450 14.24 4.96 -8.43
CA GLU A 450 14.79 6.32 -8.51
C GLU A 450 16.22 6.33 -9.08
N ALA A 451 17.05 5.36 -8.70
CA ALA A 451 18.37 5.18 -9.26
C ALA A 451 18.35 4.95 -10.78
N LEU A 452 17.39 4.16 -11.27
CA LEU A 452 17.17 4.02 -12.71
C LEU A 452 16.79 5.36 -13.34
N ASP A 453 15.82 6.07 -12.80
CA ASP A 453 15.30 7.33 -13.36
C ASP A 453 16.37 8.43 -13.40
N ARG A 454 17.21 8.48 -12.37
CA ARG A 454 18.30 9.47 -12.24
C ARG A 454 19.63 8.96 -12.80
N LYS A 455 19.64 7.80 -13.46
CA LYS A 455 20.82 7.18 -14.10
C LYS A 455 21.96 6.85 -13.12
N TYR A 456 21.64 6.41 -11.91
CA TYR A 456 22.59 5.94 -10.89
C TYR A 456 22.71 4.41 -10.92
N TYR A 457 23.19 3.87 -12.06
CA TYR A 457 23.21 2.41 -12.30
C TYR A 457 24.14 1.69 -11.36
N ARG A 458 25.28 2.31 -11.00
CA ARG A 458 26.22 1.74 -10.04
C ARG A 458 25.58 1.49 -8.68
N PHE A 459 24.82 2.46 -8.17
CA PHE A 459 24.00 2.29 -6.97
C PHE A 459 22.94 1.21 -7.14
N LEU A 460 22.23 1.21 -8.27
CA LEU A 460 21.17 0.25 -8.55
C LEU A 460 21.65 -1.20 -8.43
N PHE A 461 22.74 -1.54 -9.14
CA PHE A 461 23.27 -2.90 -9.14
C PHE A 461 23.94 -3.26 -7.80
N ASP A 462 24.63 -2.33 -7.16
CA ASP A 462 25.21 -2.54 -5.84
C ASP A 462 24.14 -2.87 -4.79
N ARG A 463 23.07 -2.07 -4.73
CA ARG A 463 21.97 -2.32 -3.78
C ARG A 463 21.13 -3.55 -4.14
N ALA A 464 21.04 -3.92 -5.41
CA ALA A 464 20.41 -5.18 -5.80
C ALA A 464 21.14 -6.38 -5.20
N VAL A 465 22.48 -6.37 -5.14
CA VAL A 465 23.27 -7.41 -4.43
C VAL A 465 22.91 -7.45 -2.95
N GLU A 466 22.87 -6.29 -2.30
CA GLU A 466 22.56 -6.17 -0.86
C GLU A 466 21.17 -6.72 -0.53
N LEU A 467 20.21 -6.53 -1.44
CA LEU A 467 18.87 -7.11 -1.34
C LEU A 467 18.84 -8.62 -1.71
N GLY A 468 19.99 -9.24 -1.98
CA GLY A 468 20.11 -10.66 -2.30
C GLY A 468 19.65 -11.02 -3.71
N ALA A 469 19.56 -10.05 -4.62
CA ALA A 469 19.19 -10.31 -6.00
C ALA A 469 20.41 -10.79 -6.79
N ASP A 470 20.37 -12.03 -7.29
CA ASP A 470 21.32 -12.55 -8.27
C ASP A 470 20.95 -12.16 -9.71
N THR A 471 19.70 -11.79 -9.92
CA THR A 471 19.13 -11.45 -11.21
C THR A 471 18.40 -10.11 -11.17
N VAL A 472 18.65 -9.24 -12.16
CA VAL A 472 17.99 -7.92 -12.29
C VAL A 472 17.38 -7.82 -13.68
N LEU A 473 16.09 -7.42 -13.74
CA LEU A 473 15.36 -7.17 -14.98
C LEU A 473 15.05 -5.67 -15.09
N ILE A 474 15.42 -5.06 -16.22
CA ILE A 474 15.17 -3.65 -16.55
C ILE A 474 14.35 -3.57 -17.83
N ARG A 475 13.23 -2.84 -17.81
CA ARG A 475 12.38 -2.69 -18.98
C ARG A 475 12.98 -1.76 -20.03
N LYS A 476 12.93 -2.17 -21.32
CA LYS A 476 13.34 -1.35 -22.45
C LYS A 476 12.61 -0.01 -22.54
N SER A 477 11.29 -0.02 -22.29
CA SER A 477 10.48 1.20 -22.35
C SER A 477 10.84 2.26 -21.31
N ASP A 478 11.46 1.86 -20.20
CA ASP A 478 11.88 2.80 -19.18
C ASP A 478 13.24 3.42 -19.52
N LEU A 479 14.07 2.70 -20.27
CA LEU A 479 15.33 3.22 -20.83
C LEU A 479 15.07 4.16 -22.02
N GLU A 480 14.20 3.78 -22.94
CA GLU A 480 13.84 4.59 -24.10
C GLU A 480 13.28 5.97 -23.74
N LYS A 481 12.50 6.05 -22.68
CA LYS A 481 11.94 7.33 -22.19
C LYS A 481 13.00 8.31 -21.73
N GLN A 482 14.18 7.83 -21.39
CA GLN A 482 15.27 8.60 -20.79
C GLN A 482 16.46 8.82 -21.73
N ASP A 483 16.35 8.33 -22.99
CA ASP A 483 17.43 8.38 -23.96
C ASP A 483 18.73 7.75 -23.41
N ILE A 484 18.61 6.54 -22.84
CA ILE A 484 19.69 5.78 -22.22
C ILE A 484 20.20 4.74 -23.20
N THR A 485 21.53 4.60 -23.30
CA THR A 485 22.15 3.53 -24.06
C THR A 485 22.48 2.32 -23.16
N ILE A 486 22.43 1.12 -23.70
CA ILE A 486 22.78 -0.11 -22.95
C ILE A 486 24.22 -0.07 -22.46
N SER A 487 25.15 0.50 -23.25
CA SER A 487 26.55 0.60 -22.86
C SER A 487 26.79 1.37 -21.55
N ASP A 488 25.94 2.35 -21.25
CA ASP A 488 26.03 3.14 -20.01
C ASP A 488 25.68 2.28 -18.81
N ILE A 489 24.77 1.31 -18.99
CA ILE A 489 24.34 0.40 -17.92
C ILE A 489 25.33 -0.74 -17.73
N GLU A 490 25.89 -1.30 -18.82
CA GLU A 490 26.76 -2.49 -18.76
C GLU A 490 28.04 -2.24 -17.98
N GLN A 491 28.62 -1.04 -18.07
CA GLN A 491 29.81 -0.67 -17.32
C GLN A 491 29.57 -0.69 -15.82
N ASP A 492 28.48 -0.07 -15.38
CA ASP A 492 28.13 0.01 -13.95
C ASP A 492 27.61 -1.33 -13.42
N ALA A 493 26.92 -2.11 -14.23
CA ALA A 493 26.52 -3.48 -13.91
C ALA A 493 27.74 -4.37 -13.65
N ALA A 494 28.74 -4.30 -14.54
CA ALA A 494 29.97 -5.07 -14.43
C ALA A 494 30.77 -4.69 -13.17
N ALA A 495 30.75 -3.44 -12.74
CA ALA A 495 31.38 -3.00 -11.48
C ALA A 495 30.84 -3.73 -10.26
N SER A 496 29.54 -4.09 -10.28
CA SER A 496 28.87 -4.89 -9.24
C SER A 496 28.83 -6.39 -9.57
N GLY A 497 29.56 -6.84 -10.59
CA GLY A 497 29.66 -8.27 -10.98
C GLY A 497 28.48 -8.81 -11.79
N TYR A 498 27.58 -7.97 -12.28
CA TYR A 498 26.52 -8.37 -13.19
C TYR A 498 26.94 -8.30 -14.64
N SER A 499 26.42 -9.22 -15.45
CA SER A 499 26.51 -9.18 -16.90
C SER A 499 25.15 -9.38 -17.53
N MET A 500 24.90 -8.78 -18.68
CA MET A 500 23.69 -9.03 -19.45
C MET A 500 23.71 -10.46 -19.99
N VAL A 501 22.76 -11.28 -19.55
CA VAL A 501 22.65 -12.69 -19.92
C VAL A 501 21.57 -12.95 -20.96
N GLN A 502 20.57 -12.08 -21.00
CA GLN A 502 19.46 -12.25 -21.94
C GLN A 502 18.81 -10.91 -22.30
N GLU A 503 18.62 -10.69 -23.59
CA GLU A 503 17.71 -9.69 -24.13
C GLU A 503 16.35 -10.35 -24.38
N MET A 504 15.33 -9.88 -23.66
CA MET A 504 13.94 -10.30 -23.84
C MET A 504 13.21 -9.35 -24.78
N THR A 505 11.95 -9.66 -25.12
CA THR A 505 11.15 -8.78 -26.00
C THR A 505 11.00 -7.37 -25.43
N THR A 506 10.63 -7.25 -24.14
CA THR A 506 10.35 -5.95 -23.51
C THR A 506 11.38 -5.54 -22.46
N ALA A 507 12.39 -6.37 -22.17
CA ALA A 507 13.32 -6.15 -21.07
C ALA A 507 14.72 -6.68 -21.37
N TYR A 508 15.69 -6.20 -20.58
CA TYR A 508 17.05 -6.74 -20.45
C TYR A 508 17.20 -7.42 -19.11
N THR A 509 17.86 -8.59 -19.10
CA THR A 509 18.14 -9.33 -17.87
C THR A 509 19.62 -9.42 -17.62
N TYR A 510 20.01 -8.99 -16.44
CA TYR A 510 21.37 -9.04 -15.91
C TYR A 510 21.45 -10.13 -14.85
N LYS A 511 22.56 -10.88 -14.81
CA LYS A 511 22.83 -11.89 -13.79
C LYS A 511 24.22 -11.73 -13.23
N ARG A 512 24.36 -12.00 -11.93
CA ARG A 512 25.60 -12.14 -11.22
C ARG A 512 25.83 -13.61 -10.83
N GLU A 513 27.07 -14.08 -10.93
CA GLU A 513 27.45 -15.38 -10.39
C GLU A 513 27.52 -15.29 -8.85
N THR A 514 26.77 -16.13 -8.17
CA THR A 514 26.64 -16.14 -6.71
C THR A 514 26.56 -17.58 -6.21
N PRO A 515 26.80 -17.86 -4.91
CA PRO A 515 26.30 -19.09 -4.30
C PRO A 515 24.79 -19.23 -4.47
N GLU A 516 24.26 -20.45 -4.41
CA GLU A 516 22.81 -20.73 -4.60
C GLU A 516 21.95 -19.91 -3.62
N ASN A 517 22.40 -19.82 -2.37
CA ASN A 517 21.86 -18.88 -1.39
C ASN A 517 23.03 -18.15 -0.74
N PHE A 518 22.93 -16.85 -0.64
CA PHE A 518 23.98 -16.01 -0.09
C PHE A 518 23.43 -14.88 0.77
N GLY A 519 24.22 -14.50 1.78
CA GLY A 519 24.17 -13.23 2.48
C GLY A 519 25.33 -12.36 2.08
N THR A 520 25.38 -11.15 2.62
CA THR A 520 26.48 -10.20 2.38
C THR A 520 27.11 -9.74 3.68
N VAL A 521 28.44 -9.63 3.69
CA VAL A 521 29.18 -8.87 4.67
C VAL A 521 29.66 -7.63 3.97
N THR A 522 29.18 -6.46 4.41
CA THR A 522 29.43 -5.21 3.70
C THR A 522 30.12 -4.20 4.60
N GLY A 523 31.36 -3.84 4.24
CA GLY A 523 32.13 -2.74 4.80
C GLY A 523 31.79 -1.44 4.08
N TYR A 524 30.86 -0.65 4.61
CA TYR A 524 30.58 0.68 4.09
C TYR A 524 31.67 1.65 4.56
N TYR A 525 32.15 2.47 3.64
CA TYR A 525 33.12 3.52 3.93
C TYR A 525 32.52 4.61 4.83
N GLY A 526 31.27 4.96 4.61
CA GLY A 526 30.63 6.03 5.35
C GLY A 526 29.18 5.81 5.70
N LEU A 527 28.72 6.58 6.69
CA LEU A 527 27.33 6.64 7.11
C LEU A 527 26.75 8.03 6.82
N ALA A 528 25.61 8.08 6.16
CA ALA A 528 24.86 9.31 5.95
C ALA A 528 23.67 9.36 6.93
N ILE A 529 23.51 10.46 7.67
CA ILE A 529 22.45 10.61 8.68
C ILE A 529 21.56 11.80 8.36
N GLY A 530 20.27 11.60 8.37
CA GLY A 530 19.24 12.61 8.23
C GLY A 530 18.36 12.42 7.02
N LYS A 531 17.40 13.29 6.85
CA LYS A 531 16.32 13.26 5.85
C LYS A 531 16.77 13.02 4.40
N TYR A 532 17.93 13.55 4.05
CA TYR A 532 18.45 13.49 2.68
C TYR A 532 19.57 12.46 2.52
N ALA A 533 19.76 11.60 3.54
CA ALA A 533 20.81 10.57 3.52
C ALA A 533 20.65 9.60 2.32
N ASN A 534 19.45 9.17 2.03
CA ASN A 534 19.17 8.28 0.90
C ASN A 534 19.53 8.90 -0.45
N GLU A 535 19.30 10.21 -0.65
CA GLU A 535 19.67 10.91 -1.88
C GLU A 535 21.19 10.94 -2.06
N MET A 536 21.95 11.19 -1.00
CA MET A 536 23.40 11.18 -1.02
C MET A 536 23.96 9.82 -1.42
N THR A 537 23.37 8.72 -0.93
CA THR A 537 23.84 7.36 -1.25
C THR A 537 23.67 6.99 -2.71
N LEU A 538 22.74 7.61 -3.45
CA LEU A 538 22.62 7.41 -4.89
C LEU A 538 23.91 7.80 -5.63
N LEU A 539 24.53 8.93 -5.24
CA LEU A 539 25.78 9.41 -5.82
C LEU A 539 27.01 8.68 -5.24
N TYR A 540 26.95 8.32 -3.95
CA TYR A 540 28.04 7.64 -3.23
C TYR A 540 27.59 6.26 -2.71
N PRO A 541 27.61 5.21 -3.53
CA PRO A 541 27.19 3.87 -3.11
C PRO A 541 27.97 3.28 -1.93
N ALA A 542 29.22 3.74 -1.73
CA ALA A 542 30.04 3.35 -0.59
C ALA A 542 29.53 3.87 0.77
N PHE A 543 28.50 4.71 0.77
CA PHE A 543 27.79 5.13 1.98
C PHE A 543 26.49 4.35 2.18
N VAL A 544 26.11 4.15 3.43
CA VAL A 544 24.80 3.65 3.83
C VAL A 544 24.02 4.76 4.55
N ALA A 545 22.71 4.79 4.38
CA ALA A 545 21.86 5.68 5.15
C ALA A 545 21.63 5.13 6.56
N GLY A 546 21.67 6.00 7.55
CA GLY A 546 21.41 5.65 8.94
C GLY A 546 19.94 5.26 9.18
N SER A 547 19.71 4.45 10.21
CA SER A 547 18.37 3.99 10.62
C SER A 547 17.55 5.08 11.33
N SER A 548 18.18 6.14 11.81
CA SER A 548 17.53 7.28 12.46
C SER A 548 18.12 8.61 11.98
N ASP A 549 17.28 9.63 11.89
CA ASP A 549 17.72 11.01 11.63
C ASP A 549 18.29 11.70 12.87
N VAL A 550 18.13 11.10 14.06
CA VAL A 550 18.46 11.69 15.36
C VAL A 550 19.83 11.21 15.84
N ILE A 551 20.77 12.12 16.02
CA ILE A 551 22.17 11.80 16.39
C ILE A 551 22.27 10.99 17.68
N GLU A 552 21.46 11.30 18.70
CA GLU A 552 21.52 10.62 20.01
C GLU A 552 20.97 9.18 19.99
N ASP A 553 20.48 8.69 18.85
CA ASP A 553 20.09 7.29 18.67
C ASP A 553 21.31 6.40 18.38
N TYR A 554 22.45 7.00 18.07
CA TYR A 554 23.71 6.31 17.81
C TYR A 554 24.69 6.46 18.96
N SER A 555 25.50 5.45 19.21
CA SER A 555 26.64 5.51 20.10
C SER A 555 27.89 6.05 19.39
N VAL A 556 28.85 6.60 20.16
CA VAL A 556 30.15 7.01 19.62
C VAL A 556 30.89 5.83 18.98
N GLU A 557 30.82 4.64 19.61
CA GLU A 557 31.43 3.42 19.11
C GLU A 557 30.88 3.00 17.76
N GLU A 558 29.58 3.03 17.59
CA GLU A 558 28.88 2.71 16.35
C GLU A 558 29.26 3.68 15.22
N LEU A 559 29.22 4.99 15.49
CA LEU A 559 29.57 6.01 14.51
C LEU A 559 31.05 5.99 14.12
N SER A 560 31.93 5.63 15.05
CA SER A 560 33.40 5.58 14.83
C SER A 560 33.87 4.36 14.02
N ARG A 561 32.95 3.46 13.65
CA ARG A 561 33.24 2.35 12.72
C ARG A 561 33.39 2.79 11.27
N TYR A 562 32.87 3.97 10.93
CA TYR A 562 32.94 4.53 9.58
C TYR A 562 34.08 5.50 9.43
N ASP A 563 34.71 5.50 8.25
CA ASP A 563 35.78 6.48 7.93
C ASP A 563 35.21 7.90 7.83
N THR A 564 33.96 8.04 7.33
CA THR A 564 33.31 9.33 7.15
C THR A 564 31.85 9.29 7.53
N LEU A 565 31.40 10.30 8.30
CA LEU A 565 29.97 10.61 8.51
C LEU A 565 29.57 11.80 7.64
N PHE A 566 28.40 11.72 7.00
CA PHE A 566 27.77 12.83 6.31
C PHE A 566 26.41 13.16 6.93
N LEU A 567 26.25 14.37 7.45
CA LEU A 567 25.05 14.80 8.16
C LEU A 567 24.26 15.78 7.29
N THR A 568 23.05 15.40 6.86
CA THR A 568 22.22 16.23 5.98
C THR A 568 20.73 16.14 6.35
N GLY A 569 20.16 17.21 6.90
CA GLY A 569 18.80 17.21 7.41
C GLY A 569 18.63 16.33 8.67
N PHE A 570 19.69 16.19 9.46
CA PHE A 570 19.66 15.45 10.72
C PHE A 570 18.85 16.19 11.80
N GLU A 571 18.48 15.47 12.85
CA GLU A 571 17.77 15.99 14.02
C GLU A 571 18.54 15.71 15.32
N TYR A 572 18.17 16.41 16.37
CA TYR A 572 18.65 16.14 17.72
C TYR A 572 17.55 16.43 18.77
N ARG A 573 17.59 15.70 19.86
CA ARG A 573 16.74 15.96 21.04
C ARG A 573 17.37 17.01 21.93
N ASN A 574 18.70 16.96 22.11
CA ASN A 574 19.53 17.86 22.90
C ASN A 574 20.78 18.23 22.13
N GLN A 575 20.86 19.49 21.66
CA GLN A 575 21.95 19.98 20.83
C GLN A 575 23.34 19.72 21.44
N SER A 576 23.53 20.08 22.73
CA SER A 576 24.84 19.93 23.39
C SER A 576 25.27 18.46 23.52
N LYS A 577 24.31 17.52 23.65
CA LYS A 577 24.63 16.10 23.66
C LYS A 577 25.00 15.61 22.27
N ALA A 578 24.28 16.00 21.24
CA ALA A 578 24.59 15.66 19.85
C ALA A 578 25.94 16.22 19.42
N GLU A 579 26.23 17.51 19.78
CA GLU A 579 27.51 18.12 19.53
C GLU A 579 28.66 17.38 20.23
N ALA A 580 28.49 16.93 21.48
CA ALA A 580 29.48 16.14 22.20
C ALA A 580 29.75 14.79 21.53
N ILE A 581 28.68 14.05 21.13
CA ILE A 581 28.82 12.78 20.41
C ILE A 581 29.69 12.96 19.15
N LEU A 582 29.40 13.95 18.32
CA LEU A 582 30.12 14.18 17.07
C LEU A 582 31.56 14.67 17.30
N THR A 583 31.78 15.43 18.38
CA THR A 583 33.15 15.84 18.79
C THR A 583 33.98 14.63 19.19
N ASP A 584 33.41 13.71 19.96
CA ASP A 584 34.07 12.48 20.40
C ASP A 584 34.38 11.57 19.20
N VAL A 585 33.42 11.41 18.26
CA VAL A 585 33.60 10.66 17.00
C VAL A 585 34.70 11.24 16.15
N ALA A 586 34.75 12.56 15.99
CA ALA A 586 35.81 13.24 15.24
C ALA A 586 37.16 13.09 15.91
N ALA A 587 37.21 13.13 17.26
CA ALA A 587 38.43 12.89 18.05
C ALA A 587 38.90 11.44 17.94
N ALA A 588 38.04 10.47 17.72
CA ALA A 588 38.37 9.08 17.45
C ALA A 588 39.00 8.86 16.06
N GLY A 589 38.90 9.85 15.16
CA GLY A 589 39.56 9.82 13.84
C GLY A 589 38.59 9.82 12.66
N THR A 590 37.31 9.61 12.89
CA THR A 590 36.29 9.64 11.85
C THR A 590 36.12 11.07 11.31
N ARG A 591 36.05 11.18 9.98
CA ARG A 591 35.74 12.46 9.32
C ARG A 591 34.26 12.76 9.44
N VAL A 592 33.92 13.95 9.90
CA VAL A 592 32.52 14.39 10.04
C VAL A 592 32.26 15.55 9.09
N VAL A 593 31.39 15.38 8.13
CA VAL A 593 30.95 16.41 7.17
C VAL A 593 29.52 16.81 7.47
N ILE A 594 29.29 18.07 7.78
CA ILE A 594 28.00 18.62 8.16
C ILE A 594 27.50 19.53 7.04
N ASP A 595 26.41 19.12 6.38
CA ASP A 595 25.64 19.98 5.49
C ASP A 595 24.92 21.06 6.32
N SER A 596 25.56 22.21 6.39
CA SER A 596 25.10 23.34 7.19
C SER A 596 23.82 23.98 6.64
N THR A 597 23.48 23.74 5.37
CA THR A 597 22.23 24.23 4.76
C THR A 597 21.00 23.60 5.42
N HIS A 598 21.13 22.39 5.95
CA HIS A 598 20.03 21.60 6.54
C HIS A 598 20.23 21.32 8.04
N VAL A 599 20.94 22.19 8.74
CA VAL A 599 21.07 22.10 10.20
C VAL A 599 19.75 22.48 10.88
N PRO A 600 19.28 21.71 11.86
CA PRO A 600 18.03 22.03 12.57
C PRO A 600 18.16 23.33 13.34
N ALA A 601 17.18 24.22 13.20
CA ALA A 601 17.12 25.46 13.94
C ALA A 601 16.99 25.22 15.45
N ASN A 602 17.79 25.88 16.26
CA ASN A 602 17.74 25.82 17.70
C ASN A 602 16.35 26.20 18.24
N LYS A 603 15.77 25.35 19.09
CA LYS A 603 14.40 25.52 19.60
C LYS A 603 14.20 26.83 20.39
N SER A 604 15.27 27.33 21.04
CA SER A 604 15.20 28.51 21.92
C SER A 604 15.35 29.82 21.17
N ASN A 605 16.33 29.92 20.27
CA ASN A 605 16.66 31.18 19.60
C ASN A 605 16.36 31.17 18.08
N LYS A 606 15.92 30.02 17.54
CA LYS A 606 15.58 29.86 16.13
C LYS A 606 16.76 30.08 15.16
N GLN A 607 17.98 30.01 15.64
CA GLN A 607 19.17 30.11 14.81
C GLN A 607 19.54 28.75 14.25
N GLU A 608 19.92 28.70 13.00
CA GLU A 608 20.49 27.55 12.32
C GLU A 608 22.01 27.52 12.61
N MET A 609 22.37 26.95 13.75
CA MET A 609 23.74 26.88 14.27
C MET A 609 24.01 25.51 14.88
N PHE A 610 25.14 24.95 14.56
CA PHE A 610 25.62 23.69 15.14
C PHE A 610 27.16 23.74 15.31
N LEU A 611 27.67 23.26 16.45
CA LEU A 611 29.10 23.33 16.81
C LEU A 611 29.71 24.74 16.65
N GLY A 612 28.92 25.80 16.84
CA GLY A 612 29.36 27.20 16.73
C GLY A 612 29.44 27.74 15.32
N VAL A 613 29.11 26.99 14.31
CA VAL A 613 29.05 27.43 12.91
C VAL A 613 27.58 27.74 12.54
N PHE A 614 27.39 28.89 11.89
CA PHE A 614 26.09 29.40 11.50
C PHE A 614 25.86 29.26 10.00
N ALA A 615 24.66 28.82 9.61
CA ALA A 615 24.14 28.89 8.25
C ALA A 615 23.51 30.28 8.00
N GLN A 616 23.94 30.96 6.95
CA GLN A 616 23.44 32.29 6.56
C GLN A 616 22.78 32.19 5.18
N GLN A 617 21.51 32.48 5.11
CA GLN A 617 20.72 32.39 3.88
C GLN A 617 21.28 33.28 2.77
N ILE A 618 21.35 32.71 1.57
CA ILE A 618 21.75 33.40 0.36
C ILE A 618 20.93 32.90 -0.83
N HIS A 619 20.82 33.74 -1.86
CA HIS A 619 20.02 33.45 -3.03
C HIS A 619 20.85 33.64 -4.30
N PHE A 620 20.69 32.72 -5.24
CA PHE A 620 21.30 32.74 -6.56
C PHE A 620 20.27 32.55 -7.66
N ASP A 621 20.45 33.26 -8.76
CA ASP A 621 19.73 33.11 -10.01
C ASP A 621 20.64 32.43 -11.03
N GLU A 622 20.14 31.44 -11.76
CA GLU A 622 20.76 30.75 -12.87
C GLU A 622 21.93 29.80 -12.51
N ARG A 623 22.88 30.21 -11.65
CA ARG A 623 24.07 29.39 -11.27
C ARG A 623 24.69 29.87 -9.98
N TYR A 624 25.59 29.05 -9.41
CA TYR A 624 26.49 29.48 -8.35
C TYR A 624 27.48 30.55 -8.84
N PRO A 625 27.97 31.42 -7.94
CA PRO A 625 29.13 32.22 -8.25
C PRO A 625 30.35 31.33 -8.54
N VAL A 626 31.44 31.94 -9.07
CA VAL A 626 32.69 31.22 -9.21
C VAL A 626 33.22 30.87 -7.83
N LEU A 627 33.43 29.55 -7.60
CA LEU A 627 33.95 29.02 -6.34
C LEU A 627 35.48 29.05 -6.38
N SER A 628 36.09 29.42 -5.26
CA SER A 628 37.52 29.31 -5.04
C SER A 628 37.81 28.13 -4.13
N TYR A 629 38.42 27.09 -4.65
CA TYR A 629 38.77 25.87 -3.93
C TYR A 629 40.17 25.39 -4.32
N GLN A 630 41.02 25.04 -3.35
CA GLN A 630 42.40 24.57 -3.58
C GLN A 630 43.22 25.46 -4.55
N ASN A 631 43.13 26.79 -4.40
CA ASN A 631 43.77 27.80 -5.27
C ASN A 631 43.32 27.79 -6.75
N SER A 632 42.21 27.12 -7.05
CA SER A 632 41.57 27.08 -8.36
C SER A 632 40.24 27.78 -8.35
N GLU A 633 39.86 28.40 -9.49
CA GLU A 633 38.49 28.87 -9.71
C GLU A 633 37.69 27.74 -10.35
N ILE A 634 36.57 27.40 -9.71
CA ILE A 634 35.65 26.36 -10.14
C ILE A 634 34.33 27.00 -10.56
N ARG A 635 33.84 26.61 -11.70
CA ARG A 635 32.54 27.03 -12.23
C ARG A 635 31.63 25.81 -12.38
N SER A 636 30.48 25.85 -11.72
CA SER A 636 29.42 24.86 -11.90
C SER A 636 28.64 25.11 -13.18
N ASP A 637 27.88 24.13 -13.57
CA ASP A 637 26.89 24.26 -14.62
C ASP A 637 25.74 25.22 -14.22
N ASP A 638 24.98 25.71 -15.21
CA ASP A 638 23.79 26.51 -14.95
C ASP A 638 22.73 25.66 -14.24
N PHE A 639 21.96 26.27 -13.32
CA PHE A 639 20.84 25.58 -12.66
C PHE A 639 19.79 25.15 -13.70
N ALA A 640 19.08 24.04 -13.39
CA ALA A 640 17.91 23.63 -14.17
C ALA A 640 16.87 24.76 -14.22
N GLU A 641 16.03 24.78 -15.27
CA GLU A 641 15.07 25.87 -15.46
C GLU A 641 14.07 26.01 -14.31
N GLU A 642 13.72 24.87 -13.69
CA GLU A 642 12.89 24.79 -12.48
C GLU A 642 13.57 25.30 -11.22
N ASP A 643 14.90 25.32 -11.17
CA ASP A 643 15.72 25.67 -10.00
C ASP A 643 16.41 27.03 -10.13
N ARG A 644 16.02 27.87 -11.10
CA ARG A 644 16.64 29.18 -11.34
C ARG A 644 16.49 30.16 -10.18
N ASP A 645 15.58 29.91 -9.26
CA ASP A 645 15.33 30.65 -8.03
C ASP A 645 15.89 29.86 -6.83
N PHE A 646 17.22 29.70 -6.75
CA PHE A 646 17.88 28.80 -5.81
C PHE A 646 18.26 29.53 -4.51
N SER A 647 17.61 29.12 -3.42
CA SER A 647 17.89 29.60 -2.06
C SER A 647 18.74 28.57 -1.32
N THR A 648 19.85 28.99 -0.74
CA THR A 648 20.79 28.13 -0.01
C THR A 648 21.43 28.92 1.14
N ALA A 649 22.51 28.40 1.72
CA ALA A 649 23.23 29.08 2.79
C ALA A 649 24.76 29.05 2.59
N TYR A 650 25.41 30.12 2.96
CA TYR A 650 26.86 30.13 3.23
C TYR A 650 27.09 29.99 4.74
N ILE A 651 28.35 29.72 5.12
CA ILE A 651 28.70 29.46 6.52
C ILE A 651 29.52 30.60 7.12
N THR A 652 29.33 30.81 8.42
CA THR A 652 30.14 31.74 9.22
C THR A 652 30.50 31.13 10.56
N GLY A 653 31.62 31.55 11.15
CA GLY A 653 32.09 30.99 12.43
C GLY A 653 33.11 29.88 12.31
N THR A 654 33.64 29.63 11.11
CA THR A 654 34.80 28.77 10.86
C THR A 654 36.10 29.56 11.05
N ASP A 655 37.18 28.92 11.52
CA ASP A 655 38.50 29.49 11.70
C ASP A 655 39.35 29.33 10.43
N THR A 656 39.22 28.19 9.76
CA THR A 656 39.90 27.87 8.51
C THR A 656 38.90 27.86 7.35
N GLU A 657 39.08 28.78 6.37
CA GLU A 657 38.29 28.84 5.13
C GLU A 657 38.94 27.97 4.06
N ILE A 658 38.34 26.84 3.71
CA ILE A 658 38.84 25.89 2.68
C ILE A 658 38.29 26.23 1.31
N GLY A 659 36.98 26.54 1.25
CA GLY A 659 36.28 26.89 0.02
C GLY A 659 35.51 28.21 0.20
N THR A 660 35.69 29.13 -0.76
CA THR A 660 35.08 30.48 -0.68
C THR A 660 34.55 30.93 -2.04
N PHE A 661 33.76 31.98 -2.02
CA PHE A 661 33.24 32.63 -3.24
C PHE A 661 33.11 34.15 -3.02
N GLN A 662 33.02 34.90 -4.10
CA GLN A 662 32.79 36.32 -4.06
C GLN A 662 31.33 36.70 -4.31
N MET A 663 30.75 37.51 -3.43
CA MET A 663 29.44 38.10 -3.61
C MET A 663 29.53 39.60 -3.49
N GLY A 664 29.55 40.26 -4.63
CA GLY A 664 29.92 41.70 -4.70
C GLY A 664 31.37 41.93 -4.19
N ASN A 665 31.53 42.72 -3.13
CA ASN A 665 32.83 42.98 -2.50
C ASN A 665 33.13 42.08 -1.29
N GLN A 666 32.24 41.12 -0.98
CA GLN A 666 32.41 40.24 0.17
C GLN A 666 32.91 38.86 -0.26
N LYS A 667 33.93 38.37 0.43
CA LYS A 667 34.35 36.97 0.36
C LYS A 667 33.58 36.18 1.38
N LEU A 668 32.85 35.17 0.93
CA LEU A 668 32.00 34.29 1.75
C LEU A 668 32.53 32.87 1.72
N THR A 669 32.28 32.12 2.80
CA THR A 669 32.78 30.76 2.95
C THR A 669 31.67 29.76 2.70
N PHE A 670 31.92 28.73 1.87
CA PHE A 670 31.02 27.61 1.67
C PHE A 670 31.54 26.29 2.24
N LEU A 671 32.86 26.21 2.47
CA LEU A 671 33.52 25.06 3.08
C LEU A 671 34.57 25.52 4.06
N GLY A 672 34.52 25.02 5.29
CA GLY A 672 35.50 25.41 6.32
C GLY A 672 35.55 24.46 7.50
N MET A 673 36.48 24.70 8.38
CA MET A 673 36.73 23.95 9.62
C MET A 673 36.91 24.92 10.80
N LYS A 674 36.84 24.36 12.01
CA LYS A 674 37.24 25.02 13.22
C LYS A 674 38.57 24.42 13.74
N ASP A 675 39.47 25.25 14.24
CA ASP A 675 40.77 24.80 14.73
C ASP A 675 40.69 23.88 15.96
N ASP A 676 39.61 24.04 16.76
CA ASP A 676 39.33 23.21 17.93
C ASP A 676 38.55 21.92 17.62
N LEU A 677 38.12 21.73 16.38
CA LEU A 677 37.39 20.56 15.92
C LEU A 677 38.05 19.92 14.69
N PRO A 678 39.22 19.29 14.86
CA PRO A 678 39.87 18.59 13.77
C PRO A 678 38.95 17.46 13.24
N ASN A 679 38.98 17.19 11.94
CA ASN A 679 38.15 16.23 11.23
C ASN A 679 36.65 16.60 11.10
N VAL A 680 36.21 17.79 11.52
CA VAL A 680 34.84 18.28 11.30
C VAL A 680 34.84 19.34 10.19
N TYR A 681 34.16 19.06 9.11
CA TYR A 681 34.01 19.91 7.94
C TYR A 681 32.58 20.45 7.90
N PHE A 682 32.41 21.73 7.67
CA PHE A 682 31.13 22.41 7.49
C PHE A 682 30.98 22.78 6.02
N LEU A 683 29.89 22.30 5.41
CA LEU A 683 29.60 22.47 4.00
C LEU A 683 28.31 23.33 3.85
N GLY A 684 28.40 24.38 3.05
CA GLY A 684 27.25 25.22 2.65
C GLY A 684 26.87 25.00 1.20
N LEU A 685 26.08 25.94 0.68
CA LEU A 685 25.62 26.02 -0.69
C LEU A 685 24.76 24.83 -1.17
N ASN A 686 24.34 23.92 -0.28
CA ASN A 686 23.59 22.71 -0.64
C ASN A 686 24.26 21.91 -1.78
N LEU A 687 25.60 21.84 -1.75
CA LEU A 687 26.42 21.24 -2.82
C LEU A 687 26.03 19.79 -3.10
N MET A 688 25.69 19.01 -2.06
CA MET A 688 25.28 17.61 -2.23
C MET A 688 24.02 17.50 -3.08
N TYR A 689 23.00 18.34 -2.82
CA TYR A 689 21.77 18.35 -3.61
C TYR A 689 22.05 18.62 -5.09
N GLU A 690 22.84 19.65 -5.40
CA GLU A 690 23.18 19.99 -6.78
C GLU A 690 24.01 18.90 -7.47
N ALA A 691 24.98 18.32 -6.76
CA ALA A 691 25.77 17.21 -7.29
C ALA A 691 24.88 15.99 -7.58
N VAL A 692 23.95 15.64 -6.68
CA VAL A 692 23.02 14.52 -6.88
C VAL A 692 21.99 14.85 -7.96
N SER A 693 21.44 16.05 -8.00
CA SER A 693 20.38 16.40 -8.94
C SER A 693 20.88 16.51 -10.38
N ARG A 694 22.10 16.99 -10.58
CA ARG A 694 22.63 17.39 -11.89
C ARG A 694 23.86 16.63 -12.32
N LYS A 695 24.54 15.94 -11.39
CA LYS A 695 25.83 15.27 -11.63
C LYS A 695 26.91 16.26 -12.10
N ASP A 696 26.88 17.49 -11.60
CA ASP A 696 27.88 18.50 -11.90
C ASP A 696 29.26 17.97 -11.50
N ALA A 697 30.12 17.67 -12.48
CA ALA A 697 31.41 17.06 -12.25
C ALA A 697 32.32 17.91 -11.36
N ALA A 698 32.25 19.26 -11.48
CA ALA A 698 33.08 20.15 -10.68
C ALA A 698 32.67 20.15 -9.19
N LEU A 699 31.37 20.03 -8.92
CA LEU A 699 30.87 19.90 -7.55
C LEU A 699 31.12 18.51 -6.98
N VAL A 700 31.02 17.46 -7.81
CA VAL A 700 31.35 16.07 -7.44
C VAL A 700 32.84 15.98 -7.05
N ASP A 701 33.74 16.62 -7.79
CA ASP A 701 35.19 16.63 -7.46
C ASP A 701 35.45 17.27 -6.10
N ILE A 702 34.81 18.40 -5.77
CA ILE A 702 34.87 19.00 -4.44
C ILE A 702 34.38 18.02 -3.36
N LEU A 703 33.23 17.38 -3.59
CA LEU A 703 32.67 16.44 -2.64
C LEU A 703 33.52 15.19 -2.46
N ASN A 704 34.14 14.66 -3.52
CA ASN A 704 35.06 13.53 -3.45
C ASN A 704 36.22 13.85 -2.50
N ASP A 705 36.78 15.04 -2.61
CA ASP A 705 37.87 15.49 -1.73
C ASP A 705 37.40 15.67 -0.27
N VAL A 706 36.24 16.31 -0.09
CA VAL A 706 35.67 16.59 1.23
C VAL A 706 35.28 15.29 1.96
N LEU A 707 34.70 14.34 1.24
CA LEU A 707 34.30 13.02 1.79
C LEU A 707 35.49 12.06 1.88
N GLY A 708 36.59 12.32 1.14
CA GLY A 708 37.78 11.48 1.10
C GLY A 708 37.63 10.19 0.31
N ILE A 709 36.66 10.14 -0.60
CA ILE A 709 36.34 8.97 -1.40
C ILE A 709 35.80 9.38 -2.77
N SER A 710 36.05 8.58 -3.80
CA SER A 710 35.44 8.78 -5.12
C SER A 710 33.98 8.32 -5.11
N ASN A 711 33.14 9.07 -5.78
CA ASN A 711 31.73 8.68 -6.01
C ASN A 711 31.58 7.39 -6.85
N GLU A 712 32.61 6.96 -7.53
CA GLU A 712 32.65 5.71 -8.28
C GLU A 712 32.98 4.49 -7.41
N GLN A 713 33.45 4.69 -6.18
CA GLN A 713 33.82 3.59 -5.30
C GLN A 713 32.58 2.88 -4.76
N LEU A 714 32.61 1.54 -4.83
CA LEU A 714 31.62 0.67 -4.20
C LEU A 714 32.06 0.30 -2.77
N PRO A 715 31.13 -0.12 -1.89
CA PRO A 715 31.50 -0.66 -0.60
C PRO A 715 32.29 -1.97 -0.77
N ASP A 716 33.12 -2.30 0.20
CA ASP A 716 33.79 -3.60 0.25
C ASP A 716 32.75 -4.66 0.66
N ARG A 717 32.47 -5.61 -0.27
CA ARG A 717 31.39 -6.58 -0.06
C ARG A 717 31.85 -7.99 -0.39
N GLU A 718 31.65 -8.88 0.58
CA GLU A 718 31.85 -10.31 0.46
C GLU A 718 30.48 -11.03 0.38
N LEU A 719 30.35 -11.99 -0.55
CA LEU A 719 29.21 -12.89 -0.60
C LEU A 719 29.50 -14.14 0.25
N VAL A 720 28.65 -14.39 1.20
CA VAL A 720 28.77 -15.49 2.16
C VAL A 720 27.69 -16.52 1.88
N PRO A 721 28.03 -17.79 1.62
CA PRO A 721 27.02 -18.84 1.51
C PRO A 721 26.22 -19.00 2.81
N ILE A 722 24.89 -19.03 2.68
CA ILE A 722 23.99 -19.23 3.82
C ILE A 722 22.96 -20.30 3.48
N THR A 723 22.48 -21.00 4.52
CA THR A 723 21.37 -21.92 4.42
C THR A 723 20.22 -21.41 5.28
N ILE A 724 19.03 -21.22 4.68
CA ILE A 724 17.84 -20.74 5.38
C ILE A 724 16.78 -21.84 5.37
N ALA A 725 16.36 -22.30 6.55
CA ALA A 725 15.26 -23.23 6.68
C ALA A 725 14.02 -22.52 7.25
N TYR A 726 13.00 -22.36 6.41
CA TYR A 726 11.73 -21.74 6.82
C TYR A 726 10.84 -22.79 7.50
N LYS A 727 10.36 -22.47 8.71
CA LYS A 727 9.45 -23.27 9.54
C LYS A 727 8.09 -22.55 9.64
N GLU A 728 7.06 -23.23 10.15
CA GLU A 728 5.73 -22.61 10.33
C GLU A 728 5.73 -21.47 11.36
N ASP A 729 6.54 -21.60 12.40
CA ASP A 729 6.62 -20.72 13.56
C ASP A 729 7.98 -20.03 13.71
N GLY A 730 8.83 -20.08 12.68
CA GLY A 730 10.15 -19.47 12.72
C GLY A 730 10.98 -19.73 11.47
N LEU A 731 12.27 -19.44 11.60
CA LEU A 731 13.29 -19.79 10.61
C LEU A 731 14.63 -20.04 11.28
N SER A 732 15.49 -20.83 10.67
CA SER A 732 16.90 -20.97 11.08
C SER A 732 17.81 -20.57 9.95
N ILE A 733 18.90 -19.90 10.30
CA ILE A 733 19.93 -19.42 9.38
C ILE A 733 21.26 -20.03 9.79
N ASP A 734 21.90 -20.71 8.85
CA ASP A 734 23.26 -21.23 8.98
C ASP A 734 24.17 -20.47 8.03
N VAL A 735 25.27 -19.92 8.54
CA VAL A 735 26.30 -19.22 7.76
C VAL A 735 27.47 -20.19 7.54
N ASP A 736 27.70 -20.55 6.28
CA ASP A 736 28.63 -21.62 5.90
C ASP A 736 30.08 -21.12 5.65
N ALA A 737 30.42 -19.96 6.22
CA ALA A 737 31.76 -19.39 6.13
C ALA A 737 32.19 -18.69 7.43
N ASP A 738 33.49 -18.34 7.53
CA ASP A 738 33.99 -17.45 8.56
C ASP A 738 33.65 -15.99 8.20
N PHE A 739 33.19 -15.22 9.17
CA PHE A 739 32.89 -13.80 9.00
C PHE A 739 33.17 -13.03 10.30
N ASP A 740 33.29 -11.72 10.18
CA ASP A 740 33.42 -10.85 11.34
C ASP A 740 32.08 -10.74 12.07
N GLN A 741 32.04 -11.21 13.30
CA GLN A 741 30.81 -11.21 14.11
C GLN A 741 30.34 -9.81 14.51
N GLU A 742 31.23 -8.82 14.58
CA GLU A 742 30.81 -7.43 14.88
C GLU A 742 30.06 -6.81 13.71
N THR A 743 30.51 -7.05 12.49
CA THR A 743 29.82 -6.59 11.27
C THR A 743 28.55 -7.40 11.02
N GLY A 744 28.62 -8.73 11.25
CA GLY A 744 27.52 -9.64 10.99
C GLY A 744 27.28 -9.92 9.51
N VAL A 745 26.33 -10.81 9.23
CA VAL A 745 25.92 -11.19 7.87
C VAL A 745 24.51 -10.69 7.60
N ASN A 746 24.38 -9.82 6.62
CA ASN A 746 23.07 -9.47 6.08
C ASN A 746 22.51 -10.67 5.32
N THR A 747 21.37 -11.17 5.76
CA THR A 747 20.73 -12.37 5.24
C THR A 747 19.87 -12.13 4.01
N SER A 748 19.76 -10.87 3.57
CA SER A 748 18.79 -10.43 2.58
C SER A 748 17.32 -10.78 2.91
N ILE A 749 16.99 -11.06 4.17
CA ILE A 749 15.63 -11.21 4.68
C ILE A 749 15.20 -9.87 5.27
N ALA A 750 14.02 -9.39 4.97
CA ALA A 750 13.48 -8.18 5.56
C ALA A 750 13.33 -8.33 7.08
N ALA A 751 13.85 -7.40 7.85
CA ALA A 751 13.65 -7.35 9.28
C ALA A 751 12.16 -7.17 9.60
N GLN A 752 11.62 -8.04 10.48
CA GLN A 752 10.19 -8.06 10.79
C GLN A 752 9.98 -8.01 12.31
N ASP A 753 8.98 -7.27 12.75
CA ASP A 753 8.64 -7.12 14.17
C ASP A 753 8.06 -8.39 14.83
N ILE A 754 7.89 -9.46 14.06
CA ILE A 754 7.53 -10.80 14.56
C ILE A 754 8.76 -11.63 14.94
N PHE A 755 9.98 -11.22 14.56
CA PHE A 755 11.19 -11.98 14.80
C PHE A 755 11.65 -11.85 16.25
N THR A 756 11.88 -12.97 16.90
CA THR A 756 12.45 -13.06 18.24
C THR A 756 13.50 -14.15 18.27
N SER A 757 14.63 -13.89 18.92
CA SER A 757 15.74 -14.83 19.07
C SER A 757 16.39 -14.62 20.44
N ASP A 758 17.01 -15.67 20.98
CA ASP A 758 17.92 -15.56 22.14
C ASP A 758 19.31 -15.05 21.74
N GLN A 759 19.59 -15.01 20.42
CA GLN A 759 20.83 -14.56 19.82
C GLN A 759 20.69 -13.09 19.37
N GLU A 760 21.83 -12.42 19.22
CA GLU A 760 21.84 -11.03 18.78
C GLU A 760 21.36 -10.92 17.33
N LEU A 761 20.37 -10.06 17.11
CA LEU A 761 19.89 -9.67 15.79
C LEU A 761 20.05 -8.18 15.64
N SER A 762 20.51 -7.74 14.48
CA SER A 762 20.52 -6.33 14.14
C SER A 762 19.87 -6.09 12.77
N GLU A 763 19.79 -4.85 12.39
CA GLU A 763 19.13 -4.43 11.16
C GLU A 763 20.00 -3.44 10.40
N GLN A 764 20.15 -3.68 9.10
CA GLN A 764 20.79 -2.73 8.18
C GLN A 764 19.94 -2.62 6.91
N MET A 765 19.59 -1.43 6.52
CA MET A 765 18.71 -1.18 5.35
C MET A 765 17.38 -1.94 5.41
N ASN A 766 16.77 -2.06 6.58
CA ASN A 766 15.56 -2.86 6.83
C ASN A 766 15.73 -4.37 6.55
N LEU A 767 16.98 -4.85 6.50
CA LEU A 767 17.32 -6.26 6.33
C LEU A 767 17.92 -6.81 7.61
N LEU A 768 17.60 -8.08 7.89
CA LEU A 768 18.05 -8.81 9.05
C LEU A 768 19.53 -9.15 8.95
N VAL A 769 20.28 -8.78 9.97
CA VAL A 769 21.70 -9.11 10.14
C VAL A 769 21.86 -10.09 11.30
N VAL A 770 22.57 -11.20 11.08
CA VAL A 770 22.90 -12.20 12.08
C VAL A 770 24.38 -12.15 12.44
N HIS A 771 24.70 -12.33 13.74
CA HIS A 771 26.05 -12.22 14.29
C HIS A 771 26.64 -13.56 14.69
N GLU A 772 25.89 -14.67 14.55
CA GLU A 772 26.34 -16.01 14.85
C GLU A 772 26.25 -16.93 13.63
N ARG A 773 27.07 -18.00 13.60
CA ARG A 773 27.05 -18.98 12.50
C ARG A 773 25.74 -19.74 12.39
N HIS A 774 25.04 -19.96 13.50
CA HIS A 774 23.74 -20.58 13.53
C HIS A 774 22.78 -19.71 14.34
N THR A 775 21.70 -19.29 13.74
CA THR A 775 20.72 -18.39 14.37
C THR A 775 19.31 -18.99 14.24
N GLU A 776 18.65 -19.22 15.39
CA GLU A 776 17.26 -19.63 15.46
C GLU A 776 16.36 -18.43 15.74
N ILE A 777 15.32 -18.26 14.91
CA ILE A 777 14.35 -17.17 15.01
C ILE A 777 12.96 -17.75 15.13
N SER A 778 12.25 -17.36 16.19
CA SER A 778 10.83 -17.69 16.40
C SER A 778 9.93 -16.54 15.99
N PHE A 779 8.73 -16.85 15.51
CA PHE A 779 7.73 -15.84 15.14
C PHE A 779 6.76 -15.60 16.30
N VAL A 780 6.70 -14.35 16.77
CA VAL A 780 5.75 -13.90 17.79
C VAL A 780 4.82 -12.86 17.19
N TYR A 781 3.52 -13.19 17.12
CA TYR A 781 2.54 -12.27 16.52
C TYR A 781 2.30 -11.07 17.45
N PRO A 782 2.65 -9.84 17.01
CA PRO A 782 2.62 -8.68 17.89
C PRO A 782 1.18 -8.29 18.25
N MET A 783 0.97 -7.79 19.48
CA MET A 783 -0.34 -7.33 19.96
C MET A 783 -1.46 -8.39 19.90
N PHE A 784 -1.12 -9.68 19.82
CA PHE A 784 -2.10 -10.78 19.75
C PHE A 784 -3.00 -10.83 21.00
N VAL A 785 -2.41 -10.75 22.20
CA VAL A 785 -3.15 -10.77 23.46
C VAL A 785 -4.10 -9.58 23.60
N PRO A 786 -3.69 -8.32 23.39
CA PRO A 786 -4.60 -7.19 23.29
C PRO A 786 -5.71 -7.39 22.24
N GLY A 787 -5.39 -7.98 21.09
CA GLY A 787 -6.37 -8.34 20.06
C GLY A 787 -7.45 -9.29 20.55
N ILE A 788 -7.08 -10.33 21.27
CA ILE A 788 -8.01 -11.28 21.92
C ILE A 788 -8.90 -10.56 22.95
N ILE A 789 -8.32 -9.69 23.78
CA ILE A 789 -9.07 -8.94 24.79
C ILE A 789 -10.15 -8.09 24.13
N ILE A 790 -9.81 -7.36 23.07
CA ILE A 790 -10.77 -6.53 22.32
C ILE A 790 -11.85 -7.41 21.66
N THR A 791 -11.49 -8.55 21.09
CA THR A 791 -12.43 -9.52 20.50
C THR A 791 -13.44 -9.99 21.53
N ILE A 792 -12.98 -10.45 22.70
CA ILE A 792 -13.86 -10.90 23.80
C ILE A 792 -14.73 -9.74 24.31
N SER A 793 -14.16 -8.55 24.45
CA SER A 793 -14.88 -7.35 24.87
C SER A 793 -16.01 -6.99 23.89
N GLY A 794 -15.79 -7.12 22.58
CA GLY A 794 -16.80 -6.93 21.55
C GLY A 794 -17.98 -7.90 21.70
N PHE A 795 -17.71 -9.19 21.95
CA PHE A 795 -18.72 -10.21 22.24
C PHE A 795 -19.51 -9.91 23.51
N ILE A 796 -18.83 -9.60 24.61
CA ILE A 796 -19.46 -9.29 25.90
C ILE A 796 -20.35 -8.05 25.75
N CYS A 797 -19.84 -6.98 25.15
CA CYS A 797 -20.60 -5.76 24.89
C CYS A 797 -21.85 -6.05 24.07
N PHE A 798 -21.76 -6.87 23.01
CA PHE A 798 -22.89 -7.29 22.20
C PHE A 798 -23.96 -8.01 23.03
N ILE A 799 -23.57 -8.99 23.85
CA ILE A 799 -24.49 -9.74 24.72
C ILE A 799 -25.18 -8.80 25.71
N LEU A 800 -24.42 -7.92 26.38
CA LEU A 800 -24.97 -6.96 27.33
C LEU A 800 -25.98 -6.01 26.66
N CYS A 801 -25.65 -5.50 25.47
CA CYS A 801 -26.54 -4.63 24.71
C CYS A 801 -27.84 -5.33 24.28
N ILE A 802 -27.76 -6.61 23.85
CA ILE A 802 -28.97 -7.40 23.56
C ILE A 802 -29.83 -7.56 24.83
N CYS A 803 -29.22 -7.93 25.95
CA CYS A 803 -29.96 -8.08 27.22
C CYS A 803 -30.62 -6.76 27.64
N MET A 804 -29.95 -5.64 27.50
CA MET A 804 -30.50 -4.30 27.80
C MET A 804 -31.66 -3.96 26.85
N ASP A 805 -31.49 -4.18 25.54
CA ASP A 805 -32.55 -3.92 24.57
C ASP A 805 -33.81 -4.77 24.81
N VAL A 806 -33.63 -6.04 25.20
CA VAL A 806 -34.75 -6.96 25.50
C VAL A 806 -35.42 -6.58 26.84
N ARG A 807 -34.65 -6.31 27.89
CA ARG A 807 -35.15 -5.96 29.25
C ARG A 807 -36.02 -4.71 29.25
N ASP A 808 -35.53 -3.67 28.57
CA ASP A 808 -36.21 -2.38 28.56
C ASP A 808 -37.55 -2.43 27.79
N ARG A 809 -37.66 -3.35 26.81
CA ARG A 809 -38.91 -3.55 26.10
C ARG A 809 -39.97 -4.25 26.94
N ARG A 810 -39.57 -5.17 27.80
CA ARG A 810 -40.50 -5.78 28.76
C ARG A 810 -41.10 -4.74 29.71
N LYS A 811 -40.35 -3.68 30.07
CA LYS A 811 -40.86 -2.59 30.91
C LYS A 811 -41.86 -1.69 30.20
N HIS A 812 -41.88 -1.63 28.86
CA HIS A 812 -42.84 -0.83 28.09
C HIS A 812 -44.06 -1.60 27.61
N ILE A 813 -44.13 -2.90 27.88
CA ILE A 813 -45.28 -3.79 27.54
C ILE A 813 -46.12 -4.04 28.82
N VAL A 814 -45.59 -3.84 30.02
CA VAL A 814 -46.27 -3.80 31.30
C VAL A 814 -46.67 -2.35 31.63
#